data_f0fb42b7a4ff73d0186c776d4ffad9f7
#
_entry.id   f0fb42b7a4ff73d0186c776d4ffad9f7
#
_cell.length_a   1.000
_cell.length_b   1.000
_cell.length_c   1.000
_cell.angle_alpha   90.00
_cell.angle_beta   90.00
_cell.angle_gamma   90.00
#
_symmetry.space_group_name_H-M   'P 1'
#
loop_
_entity.id
_entity.type
_entity.pdbx_description
1 polymer ?
#
loop_
_entity_poly.entity_id
_entity_poly.type
_entity_poly.pdbx_seq_one_letter_code
_entity_poly.pdbx_strand_id
1 'polypeptide(L)'
;MSNKATSCVNAVYNLEGYHKSTRVIGPNNRFVNCVDGCRRTIMGFSDAVQRANADDTQRRWGSLNVRLSADAKSCKARRLFDVYYLVEGDIVMNRTMTALGTSISRRQLVGGMMAAAVAAPIVASRTRGVAFAEASEIKDGTYTASAQAMNDLLEVSVTITDGKIADVTVSPNSETPGIGGQLLDKTGAVADSIGKAPVDLLPELIVANNSLAVDMVTGATITSAVLLSLVEDCIKQAGGDPANFQDAVEYPAYGDGDADMIVVGGGGAGLVAAIAAAQQGKKVAIIEKNGECGGDTLVCGAIYNCPDEDMQSKVEMTDAVKSTIEKALEATSDDPDTQKALEEMQAPVKEQWEEYKASGRTDLFDTKEWYALQTWINGDMVADPELVKALTYNAFDGLEWLEDLGMEFYDEIGQGAGSLWQRTHTSKMAMGTGMISTYATALVDLADKITLYNEATATDLVLEDGKVVGVVATDNHNGNSFTISCADGAVISTGGFAANSKMVQDNNDTGKWPDLSSVATTNRFSCSQGDGITMASAAGCSLTDMDQIQLLYLGNIQNGQLTKYPPRDVNGTDQIIFINKNGERFVQEDGRRDKICLGVLDQPDQIFYMLESGDGALYVDIHDPEWRSADGFTFDYLNDNGYIVWDDTLEGLAGKLEMDPATLQATVDAFNEAVESGSDEFGRTLFSCKLENGPWVATPRQACVHHTMGGLTIDPAGHVMAADGGEKIEGLYAAGEVTGGIHGANRLGGNAVVDTVVFGKLAADSLVADFA
;
A
#
# COMPACT_ATOMS: atom_id res chain seq x y z
N MET A 1 27.03 -2.29 14.16
CA MET A 1 27.60 -3.65 13.97
C MET A 1 27.79 -4.45 15.25
N SER A 2 27.85 -3.86 16.44
CA SER A 2 28.01 -4.61 17.71
C SER A 2 26.70 -5.23 18.25
N ASN A 3 25.55 -4.60 18.02
CA ASN A 3 24.30 -5.02 18.67
C ASN A 3 23.58 -6.23 18.00
N LYS A 4 23.73 -6.46 16.70
CA LYS A 4 23.10 -7.63 16.04
C LYS A 4 23.80 -8.93 16.33
N ALA A 5 25.13 -8.91 16.52
CA ALA A 5 25.87 -10.10 16.97
C ALA A 5 25.52 -10.46 18.43
N THR A 6 25.24 -9.46 19.26
CA THR A 6 24.87 -9.66 20.67
C THR A 6 23.47 -10.27 20.82
N SER A 7 22.52 -9.95 19.94
CA SER A 7 21.17 -10.51 20.00
C SER A 7 21.12 -12.00 19.62
N CYS A 8 21.94 -12.42 18.66
CA CYS A 8 22.07 -13.85 18.34
C CYS A 8 22.77 -14.65 19.44
N VAL A 9 23.72 -14.02 20.15
CA VAL A 9 24.39 -14.65 21.31
C VAL A 9 23.42 -14.73 22.51
N ASN A 10 22.61 -13.71 22.74
CA ASN A 10 21.61 -13.70 23.80
C ASN A 10 20.49 -14.75 23.59
N ALA A 11 20.11 -15.04 22.34
CA ALA A 11 19.14 -16.11 22.03
C ALA A 11 19.71 -17.50 22.39
N VAL A 12 21.02 -17.70 22.27
CA VAL A 12 21.69 -18.95 22.68
C VAL A 12 21.84 -19.04 24.21
N TYR A 13 22.11 -17.89 24.89
CA TYR A 13 22.23 -17.88 26.36
C TYR A 13 20.90 -18.07 27.09
N ASN A 14 19.79 -17.62 26.53
CA ASN A 14 18.46 -17.83 27.13
C ASN A 14 18.00 -19.31 27.06
N LEU A 15 18.64 -20.14 26.23
CA LEU A 15 18.38 -21.58 26.22
C LEU A 15 19.10 -22.35 27.37
N GLU A 16 20.11 -21.77 28.00
CA GLU A 16 20.82 -22.38 29.13
C GLU A 16 20.10 -22.25 30.48
N GLY A 17 19.14 -21.30 30.61
CA GLY A 17 18.42 -21.04 31.87
C GLY A 17 17.27 -21.99 32.20
N TYR A 18 16.87 -22.88 31.29
CA TYR A 18 15.78 -23.84 31.52
C TYR A 18 16.25 -25.22 31.90
N HIS A 19 16.37 -25.49 33.17
CA HIS A 19 16.52 -26.82 33.72
C HIS A 19 15.16 -27.54 33.78
N LYS A 20 15.04 -28.60 33.02
CA LYS A 20 14.04 -29.68 32.93
C LYS A 20 13.04 -29.56 31.77
N SER A 21 13.25 -30.48 30.80
CA SER A 21 12.35 -30.88 29.73
C SER A 21 11.82 -29.76 28.80
N THR A 22 12.63 -29.30 27.86
CA THR A 22 12.17 -28.49 26.76
C THR A 22 11.47 -29.39 25.73
N ARG A 23 10.17 -29.22 25.53
CA ARG A 23 9.39 -29.82 24.45
C ARG A 23 9.41 -28.90 23.24
N VAL A 24 9.90 -29.37 22.11
CA VAL A 24 9.87 -28.67 20.85
C VAL A 24 8.69 -29.21 20.05
N ILE A 25 7.79 -28.34 19.62
CA ILE A 25 6.65 -28.70 18.78
C ILE A 25 7.11 -28.62 17.31
N GLY A 26 7.10 -29.73 16.61
CA GLY A 26 7.35 -29.79 15.18
C GLY A 26 6.04 -29.60 14.39
N PRO A 27 6.11 -29.40 13.09
CA PRO A 27 4.96 -29.01 12.24
C PRO A 27 3.82 -30.03 12.16
N ASN A 28 3.79 -31.07 12.97
CA ASN A 28 2.71 -32.06 13.03
C ASN A 28 2.29 -32.40 14.47
N ASN A 29 2.39 -31.47 15.42
CA ASN A 29 2.01 -31.68 16.84
C ASN A 29 2.56 -32.97 17.48
N ARG A 30 3.75 -33.44 17.10
CA ARG A 30 4.42 -34.57 17.75
C ARG A 30 5.63 -34.09 18.53
N PHE A 31 5.69 -34.47 19.80
CA PHE A 31 6.80 -34.18 20.71
C PHE A 31 8.02 -35.06 20.39
N VAL A 32 9.20 -34.47 20.29
CA VAL A 32 10.47 -35.18 20.11
C VAL A 32 11.39 -34.83 21.29
N ASN A 33 11.83 -35.83 22.01
CA ASN A 33 12.84 -35.66 23.04
C ASN A 33 14.24 -35.59 22.39
N CYS A 34 14.96 -34.52 22.61
CA CYS A 34 16.35 -34.35 22.16
C CYS A 34 17.31 -34.92 23.20
N VAL A 35 18.19 -35.83 22.82
CA VAL A 35 19.14 -36.52 23.67
C VAL A 35 20.53 -35.86 23.58
N ASP A 36 21.36 -36.04 24.59
CA ASP A 36 22.68 -35.41 24.88
C ASP A 36 23.68 -35.18 23.71
N GLY A 37 23.45 -35.76 22.53
CA GLY A 37 24.32 -35.57 21.35
C GLY A 37 24.36 -34.12 20.80
N CYS A 38 23.32 -33.34 21.01
CA CYS A 38 23.25 -31.94 20.53
C CYS A 38 24.09 -30.97 21.39
N ARG A 39 24.34 -31.28 22.63
CA ARG A 39 25.10 -30.41 23.56
C ARG A 39 26.55 -30.16 23.12
N ARG A 40 27.24 -31.19 22.59
CA ARG A 40 28.66 -31.03 22.17
C ARG A 40 28.83 -30.23 20.90
N THR A 41 27.84 -30.24 20.02
CA THR A 41 27.88 -29.49 18.77
C THR A 41 27.61 -27.98 19.00
N ILE A 42 26.73 -27.65 19.95
CA ILE A 42 26.41 -26.25 20.31
C ILE A 42 27.58 -25.61 21.09
N MET A 43 28.26 -26.34 22.02
CA MET A 43 29.44 -25.79 22.70
C MET A 43 30.63 -25.59 21.76
N GLY A 44 30.84 -26.45 20.75
CA GLY A 44 31.87 -26.25 19.74
C GLY A 44 31.65 -25.03 18.86
N PHE A 45 30.39 -24.62 18.64
CA PHE A 45 30.05 -23.44 17.92
C PHE A 45 30.29 -22.15 18.72
N SER A 46 29.93 -22.13 20.01
CA SER A 46 30.22 -21.03 20.93
C SER A 46 31.73 -20.73 21.03
N ASP A 47 32.55 -21.76 21.16
CA ASP A 47 34.01 -21.62 21.22
C ASP A 47 34.65 -21.13 19.91
N ALA A 48 34.05 -21.46 18.76
CA ALA A 48 34.52 -20.98 17.45
C ALA A 48 34.19 -19.52 17.24
N VAL A 49 33.02 -19.06 17.68
CA VAL A 49 32.59 -17.66 17.61
C VAL A 49 33.39 -16.78 18.58
N GLN A 50 33.71 -17.27 19.79
CA GLN A 50 34.54 -16.54 20.74
C GLN A 50 36.00 -16.38 20.26
N ARG A 51 36.58 -17.38 19.59
CA ARG A 51 37.91 -17.27 19.01
C ARG A 51 37.99 -16.36 17.77
N ALA A 52 36.94 -16.33 16.98
CA ALA A 52 36.86 -15.40 15.82
C ALA A 52 36.78 -13.93 16.23
N ASN A 53 36.19 -13.61 17.38
CA ASN A 53 36.12 -12.24 17.91
C ASN A 53 37.40 -11.77 18.64
N ALA A 54 38.39 -12.64 18.90
CA ALA A 54 39.62 -12.28 19.63
C ALA A 54 40.78 -11.88 18.72
N ASP A 55 40.70 -12.13 17.44
CA ASP A 55 41.79 -11.91 16.49
C ASP A 55 41.26 -11.26 15.22
N ASP A 56 41.01 -9.98 15.20
CA ASP A 56 41.29 -9.10 14.05
C ASP A 56 40.68 -7.68 14.10
N THR A 57 41.55 -6.71 14.04
CA THR A 57 41.32 -5.37 13.48
C THR A 57 41.97 -5.29 12.12
N GLN A 58 41.29 -5.57 11.05
CA GLN A 58 41.65 -5.44 9.63
C GLN A 58 41.80 -6.73 8.82
N ARG A 59 40.67 -7.34 8.44
CA ARG A 59 40.55 -8.02 7.13
C ARG A 59 39.07 -8.24 6.80
N ARG A 60 38.73 -8.07 5.51
CA ARG A 60 37.40 -8.36 4.93
C ARG A 60 37.05 -9.84 5.21
N TRP A 61 35.85 -10.07 5.75
CA TRP A 61 35.35 -11.38 6.05
C TRP A 61 35.14 -12.22 4.79
N GLY A 62 35.97 -13.22 4.59
CA GLY A 62 35.73 -14.32 3.66
C GLY A 62 34.93 -15.41 4.35
N SER A 63 34.04 -16.05 3.63
CA SER A 63 33.10 -17.09 4.04
C SER A 63 33.58 -18.05 5.14
N LEU A 64 32.84 -18.15 6.25
CA LEU A 64 33.01 -19.18 7.25
C LEU A 64 32.25 -20.45 6.81
N ASN A 65 32.98 -21.49 6.36
CA ASN A 65 32.39 -22.78 6.01
C ASN A 65 32.30 -23.64 7.26
N VAL A 66 31.10 -23.92 7.76
CA VAL A 66 30.88 -24.91 8.81
C VAL A 66 30.55 -26.27 8.16
N ARG A 67 31.52 -27.17 8.10
CA ARG A 67 31.32 -28.60 7.72
C ARG A 67 30.89 -29.37 8.95
N LEU A 68 29.66 -29.82 9.01
CA LEU A 68 29.24 -30.86 9.98
C LEU A 68 29.63 -32.22 9.42
N SER A 69 30.58 -32.91 10.09
CA SER A 69 31.02 -34.21 9.66
C SER A 69 29.96 -35.29 9.95
N ALA A 70 29.88 -36.26 9.06
CA ALA A 70 28.85 -37.28 8.99
C ALA A 70 29.08 -38.45 9.96
N ASP A 71 29.04 -38.21 11.27
CA ASP A 71 29.09 -39.30 12.28
C ASP A 71 27.78 -39.45 13.07
N ALA A 72 26.66 -39.09 12.49
CA ALA A 72 25.32 -39.33 13.05
C ALA A 72 24.66 -40.55 12.36
N LYS A 73 25.25 -41.72 12.46
CA LYS A 73 24.63 -42.98 11.96
C LYS A 73 23.44 -43.48 12.78
N SER A 74 22.98 -42.76 13.79
CA SER A 74 21.90 -43.21 14.68
C SER A 74 20.64 -42.33 14.70
N CYS A 75 20.54 -41.30 13.86
CA CYS A 75 19.34 -40.49 13.83
C CYS A 75 18.67 -40.52 12.44
N LYS A 76 17.48 -41.13 12.33
CA LYS A 76 16.71 -41.31 11.11
C LYS A 76 16.02 -40.00 10.65
N ALA A 77 16.71 -38.86 10.67
CA ALA A 77 16.19 -37.61 10.13
C ALA A 77 17.26 -36.93 9.27
N ARG A 78 17.31 -37.28 7.97
CA ARG A 78 18.02 -36.48 6.98
C ARG A 78 17.17 -35.23 6.70
N ARG A 79 17.56 -34.12 7.25
CA ARG A 79 17.19 -32.78 6.75
C ARG A 79 18.43 -31.90 6.82
N LEU A 80 18.84 -31.40 5.66
CA LEU A 80 19.80 -30.31 5.55
C LEU A 80 19.11 -29.03 6.05
N PHE A 81 19.81 -28.29 6.91
CA PHE A 81 19.46 -26.93 7.27
C PHE A 81 20.44 -26.00 6.53
N ASP A 82 19.93 -25.18 5.62
CA ASP A 82 20.71 -24.11 5.02
C ASP A 82 20.63 -22.88 5.92
N VAL A 83 21.78 -22.25 6.18
CA VAL A 83 21.88 -21.04 7.00
C VAL A 83 22.22 -19.88 6.07
N TYR A 84 21.39 -18.86 6.06
CA TYR A 84 21.53 -17.65 5.25
C TYR A 84 22.11 -16.51 6.08
N TYR A 85 22.93 -15.67 5.46
CA TYR A 85 23.46 -14.45 6.05
C TYR A 85 23.16 -13.26 5.13
N LEU A 86 22.69 -12.16 5.70
CA LEU A 86 22.59 -10.87 5.04
C LEU A 86 23.87 -10.06 5.33
N VAL A 87 24.55 -9.60 4.29
CA VAL A 87 25.67 -8.66 4.38
C VAL A 87 25.39 -7.54 3.36
N GLU A 88 25.26 -6.33 3.85
CA GLU A 88 25.03 -5.12 3.03
C GLU A 88 23.84 -5.22 2.06
N GLY A 89 22.69 -5.72 2.52
CA GLY A 89 21.47 -5.82 1.73
C GLY A 89 21.41 -6.96 0.71
N ASP A 90 22.49 -7.76 0.56
CA ASP A 90 22.55 -8.85 -0.38
C ASP A 90 22.38 -10.22 0.27
N ILE A 91 21.55 -11.09 -0.35
CA ILE A 91 21.43 -12.51 0.04
C ILE A 91 22.56 -13.30 -0.63
N VAL A 92 23.53 -13.79 0.15
CA VAL A 92 24.61 -14.61 -0.37
C VAL A 92 24.26 -16.09 -0.25
N MET A 93 24.08 -16.76 -1.38
CA MET A 93 23.86 -18.21 -1.44
C MET A 93 25.16 -19.02 -1.23
N ASN A 94 25.05 -20.13 -0.52
CA ASN A 94 26.16 -21.06 -0.33
C ASN A 94 26.44 -21.83 -1.64
N ARG A 95 27.70 -21.99 -1.99
CA ARG A 95 28.21 -22.61 -3.23
C ARG A 95 27.80 -24.07 -3.50
N THR A 96 27.05 -24.71 -2.61
CA THR A 96 26.67 -26.14 -2.75
C THR A 96 25.57 -26.38 -3.82
N MET A 97 24.85 -25.32 -4.26
CA MET A 97 23.87 -25.43 -5.36
C MET A 97 24.47 -25.25 -6.76
N THR A 98 25.73 -24.82 -6.88
CA THR A 98 26.43 -24.64 -8.16
C THR A 98 26.85 -25.98 -8.82
N ALA A 99 26.62 -27.12 -8.19
CA ALA A 99 26.96 -28.43 -8.75
C ALA A 99 25.97 -28.94 -9.81
N LEU A 100 24.84 -28.27 -10.03
CA LEU A 100 23.81 -28.66 -11.02
C LEU A 100 23.81 -27.83 -12.31
N GLY A 101 24.76 -26.91 -12.48
CA GLY A 101 25.09 -26.33 -13.80
C GLY A 101 24.07 -25.33 -14.37
N THR A 102 23.05 -24.90 -13.62
CA THR A 102 22.09 -23.89 -14.06
C THR A 102 22.23 -22.63 -13.21
N SER A 103 22.48 -21.49 -13.83
CA SER A 103 22.43 -20.18 -13.19
C SER A 103 20.95 -19.79 -13.00
N ILE A 104 20.47 -19.81 -11.76
CA ILE A 104 19.13 -19.32 -11.43
C ILE A 104 19.22 -17.82 -11.24
N SER A 105 18.37 -17.05 -11.93
CA SER A 105 18.30 -15.61 -11.76
C SER A 105 17.81 -15.21 -10.35
N ARG A 106 18.17 -14.01 -9.89
CA ARG A 106 17.70 -13.47 -8.58
C ARG A 106 16.17 -13.51 -8.44
N ARG A 107 15.44 -13.28 -9.53
CA ARG A 107 13.97 -13.33 -9.60
C ARG A 107 13.42 -14.74 -9.40
N GLN A 108 14.01 -15.73 -10.07
CA GLN A 108 13.61 -17.13 -9.93
C GLN A 108 13.85 -17.68 -8.51
N LEU A 109 14.84 -17.15 -7.79
CA LEU A 109 15.12 -17.54 -6.43
C LEU A 109 14.08 -16.99 -5.44
N VAL A 110 13.69 -15.72 -5.57
CA VAL A 110 12.67 -15.07 -4.72
C VAL A 110 11.31 -15.71 -4.97
N GLY A 111 10.94 -15.96 -6.23
CA GLY A 111 9.70 -16.66 -6.58
C GLY A 111 9.67 -18.09 -6.01
N GLY A 112 10.77 -18.84 -6.11
CA GLY A 112 10.87 -20.20 -5.55
C GLY A 112 10.75 -20.24 -4.02
N MET A 113 11.20 -19.23 -3.29
CA MET A 113 11.08 -19.15 -1.82
C MET A 113 9.67 -18.78 -1.37
N MET A 114 8.98 -17.89 -2.08
CA MET A 114 7.57 -17.55 -1.79
C MET A 114 6.62 -18.70 -2.13
N ALA A 115 6.81 -19.37 -3.27
CA ALA A 115 6.04 -20.57 -3.63
C ALA A 115 6.26 -21.72 -2.61
N ALA A 116 7.43 -21.86 -2.03
CA ALA A 116 7.70 -22.84 -0.98
C ALA A 116 7.01 -22.52 0.37
N ALA A 117 6.78 -21.24 0.67
CA ALA A 117 6.05 -20.82 1.87
C ALA A 117 4.52 -21.04 1.73
N VAL A 118 3.98 -20.88 0.53
CA VAL A 118 2.56 -21.11 0.23
C VAL A 118 2.26 -22.61 0.02
N ALA A 119 3.21 -23.41 -0.51
CA ALA A 119 3.02 -24.83 -0.77
C ALA A 119 3.24 -25.76 0.45
N ALA A 120 3.60 -25.24 1.62
CA ALA A 120 3.90 -26.04 2.80
C ALA A 120 2.73 -26.90 3.37
N PRO A 121 1.44 -26.62 3.17
CA PRO A 121 0.35 -27.49 3.63
C PRO A 121 0.05 -28.70 2.74
N ILE A 122 0.52 -28.75 1.49
CA ILE A 122 0.01 -29.73 0.48
C ILE A 122 0.83 -31.04 0.41
N VAL A 123 2.03 -31.10 0.98
CA VAL A 123 2.95 -32.26 0.77
C VAL A 123 2.95 -33.26 1.95
N ALA A 124 1.83 -33.57 2.54
CA ALA A 124 1.74 -34.58 3.59
C ALA A 124 0.81 -35.77 3.30
N SER A 125 0.75 -36.26 2.05
CA SER A 125 0.21 -37.61 1.84
C SER A 125 0.78 -38.31 0.62
N ARG A 126 1.50 -39.46 0.90
CA ARG A 126 1.88 -40.55 0.02
C ARG A 126 3.24 -40.48 -0.68
N THR A 127 4.27 -40.95 0.03
CA THR A 127 5.39 -41.62 -0.62
C THR A 127 5.07 -43.11 -0.74
N ARG A 128 4.70 -43.54 -1.93
CA ARG A 128 5.00 -44.89 -2.43
C ARG A 128 5.95 -44.68 -3.60
N GLY A 129 7.09 -45.45 -3.55
CA GLY A 129 8.08 -45.40 -4.60
C GLY A 129 7.45 -45.71 -5.96
N VAL A 130 7.64 -44.79 -6.88
CA VAL A 130 7.27 -44.97 -8.29
C VAL A 130 8.59 -45.18 -9.03
N ALA A 131 8.65 -46.29 -9.76
CA ALA A 131 9.64 -46.52 -10.79
C ALA A 131 9.53 -45.36 -11.84
N PHE A 132 10.67 -44.96 -12.38
CA PHE A 132 10.68 -44.04 -13.53
C PHE A 132 9.84 -44.71 -14.65
N ALA A 133 8.64 -44.22 -14.86
CA ALA A 133 7.84 -44.50 -16.06
C ALA A 133 8.47 -43.76 -17.24
N GLU A 134 8.52 -44.40 -18.40
CA GLU A 134 8.79 -43.74 -19.69
C GLU A 134 7.89 -42.48 -19.78
N ALA A 135 8.43 -41.38 -20.34
CA ALA A 135 7.72 -40.15 -20.52
C ALA A 135 6.38 -40.45 -21.21
N SER A 136 5.27 -40.33 -20.48
CA SER A 136 3.95 -40.48 -21.07
C SER A 136 3.72 -39.23 -21.96
N GLU A 137 3.28 -39.48 -23.21
CA GLU A 137 2.80 -38.36 -24.05
C GLU A 137 1.73 -37.57 -23.27
N ILE A 138 1.91 -36.26 -23.22
CA ILE A 138 0.91 -35.35 -22.63
C ILE A 138 -0.41 -35.56 -23.38
N LYS A 139 -1.51 -35.66 -22.66
CA LYS A 139 -2.83 -35.97 -23.27
C LYS A 139 -3.58 -34.69 -23.56
N ASP A 140 -4.19 -34.65 -24.74
CA ASP A 140 -5.10 -33.58 -25.10
C ASP A 140 -6.33 -33.56 -24.17
N GLY A 141 -6.82 -32.39 -23.89
CA GLY A 141 -7.96 -32.16 -22.99
C GLY A 141 -7.86 -30.85 -22.25
N THR A 142 -8.89 -30.51 -21.50
CA THR A 142 -8.90 -29.34 -20.60
C THR A 142 -8.76 -29.83 -19.17
N TYR A 143 -7.85 -29.21 -18.42
CA TYR A 143 -7.49 -29.56 -17.05
C TYR A 143 -7.63 -28.31 -16.19
N THR A 144 -8.14 -28.47 -14.98
CA THR A 144 -8.41 -27.34 -14.07
C THR A 144 -7.70 -27.56 -12.74
N ALA A 145 -7.12 -26.49 -12.21
CA ALA A 145 -6.50 -26.47 -10.90
C ALA A 145 -6.86 -25.15 -10.17
N SER A 146 -6.86 -25.19 -8.84
CA SER A 146 -7.15 -24.01 -8.02
C SER A 146 -6.27 -23.95 -6.80
N ALA A 147 -5.88 -22.74 -6.38
CA ALA A 147 -5.14 -22.47 -5.14
C ALA A 147 -5.44 -21.06 -4.62
N GLN A 148 -5.21 -20.86 -3.31
CA GLN A 148 -5.29 -19.54 -2.71
C GLN A 148 -4.21 -18.64 -3.30
N ALA A 149 -4.63 -17.50 -3.86
CA ALA A 149 -3.76 -16.43 -4.31
C ALA A 149 -3.68 -15.31 -3.25
N MET A 150 -3.49 -14.06 -3.64
CA MET A 150 -3.32 -12.96 -2.68
C MET A 150 -4.59 -12.71 -1.88
N ASN A 151 -5.71 -12.63 -2.56
CA ASN A 151 -7.00 -12.28 -1.95
C ASN A 151 -7.98 -13.44 -1.93
N ASP A 152 -8.01 -14.28 -2.95
CA ASP A 152 -9.04 -15.30 -3.11
C ASP A 152 -8.50 -16.57 -3.75
N LEU A 153 -9.39 -17.56 -3.93
CA LEU A 153 -9.12 -18.79 -4.66
C LEU A 153 -9.01 -18.47 -6.16
N LEU A 154 -7.82 -18.61 -6.69
CA LEU A 154 -7.60 -18.52 -8.14
C LEU A 154 -7.83 -19.90 -8.76
N GLU A 155 -8.68 -19.98 -9.78
CA GLU A 155 -8.91 -21.19 -10.57
C GLU A 155 -8.47 -20.97 -12.02
N VAL A 156 -7.64 -21.90 -12.53
CA VAL A 156 -7.09 -21.85 -13.87
C VAL A 156 -7.45 -23.12 -14.62
N SER A 157 -7.94 -22.97 -15.86
CA SER A 157 -8.19 -24.05 -16.80
C SER A 157 -7.20 -23.98 -17.96
N VAL A 158 -6.51 -25.08 -18.25
CA VAL A 158 -5.53 -25.20 -19.33
C VAL A 158 -5.99 -26.23 -20.33
N THR A 159 -6.08 -25.84 -21.60
CA THR A 159 -6.39 -26.76 -22.72
C THR A 159 -5.11 -27.17 -23.43
N ILE A 160 -4.85 -28.48 -23.47
CA ILE A 160 -3.76 -29.08 -24.21
C ILE A 160 -4.30 -29.63 -25.53
N THR A 161 -3.65 -29.30 -26.64
CA THR A 161 -3.98 -29.81 -28.00
C THR A 161 -2.67 -30.07 -28.74
N ASP A 162 -2.57 -31.26 -29.34
CA ASP A 162 -1.37 -31.70 -30.04
C ASP A 162 -0.08 -31.55 -29.21
N GLY A 163 -0.19 -31.81 -27.91
CA GLY A 163 0.94 -31.71 -26.97
C GLY A 163 1.39 -30.28 -26.61
N LYS A 164 0.61 -29.26 -26.95
CA LYS A 164 0.89 -27.83 -26.69
C LYS A 164 -0.17 -27.22 -25.80
N ILE A 165 0.21 -26.16 -25.08
CA ILE A 165 -0.73 -25.30 -24.37
C ILE A 165 -1.49 -24.46 -25.42
N ALA A 166 -2.74 -24.84 -25.68
CA ALA A 166 -3.57 -24.18 -26.70
C ALA A 166 -4.41 -23.04 -26.11
N ASP A 167 -4.73 -23.10 -24.82
CA ASP A 167 -5.50 -22.08 -24.12
C ASP A 167 -5.23 -22.12 -22.63
N VAL A 168 -5.28 -20.96 -21.99
CA VAL A 168 -5.23 -20.77 -20.53
C VAL A 168 -6.30 -19.78 -20.15
N THR A 169 -7.27 -20.22 -19.36
CA THR A 169 -8.39 -19.37 -18.90
C THR A 169 -8.35 -19.25 -17.37
N VAL A 170 -8.47 -18.03 -16.87
CA VAL A 170 -8.61 -17.72 -15.44
C VAL A 170 -10.09 -17.47 -15.15
N SER A 171 -10.66 -18.18 -14.17
CA SER A 171 -12.03 -17.95 -13.73
C SER A 171 -12.18 -16.58 -13.04
N PRO A 172 -13.38 -15.97 -13.02
CA PRO A 172 -13.62 -14.77 -12.22
C PRO A 172 -13.13 -14.95 -10.78
N ASN A 173 -12.49 -13.94 -10.24
CA ASN A 173 -11.83 -13.98 -8.94
C ASN A 173 -11.93 -12.62 -8.24
N SER A 174 -11.56 -12.58 -6.95
CA SER A 174 -11.54 -11.38 -6.10
C SER A 174 -10.12 -10.84 -5.87
N GLU A 175 -9.19 -11.10 -6.79
CA GLU A 175 -7.88 -10.43 -6.77
C GLU A 175 -8.06 -8.93 -6.98
N THR A 176 -7.15 -8.12 -6.43
CA THR A 176 -7.26 -6.66 -6.49
C THR A 176 -7.31 -6.18 -7.95
N PRO A 177 -8.39 -5.50 -8.38
CA PRO A 177 -8.51 -5.02 -9.75
C PRO A 177 -7.37 -4.08 -10.14
N GLY A 178 -6.80 -4.29 -11.32
CA GLY A 178 -5.66 -3.52 -11.83
C GLY A 178 -4.30 -3.92 -11.23
N ILE A 179 -4.25 -4.91 -10.33
CA ILE A 179 -3.00 -5.43 -9.75
C ILE A 179 -2.89 -6.94 -10.04
N GLY A 180 -3.57 -7.76 -9.25
CA GLY A 180 -3.65 -9.21 -9.47
C GLY A 180 -4.80 -9.60 -10.39
N GLY A 181 -5.92 -8.91 -10.27
CA GLY A 181 -7.18 -9.09 -10.97
C GLY A 181 -7.41 -8.10 -12.10
N GLN A 182 -8.34 -8.44 -12.97
CA GLN A 182 -8.74 -7.63 -14.11
C GLN A 182 -9.37 -6.30 -13.66
N LEU A 183 -8.95 -5.18 -14.24
CA LEU A 183 -9.64 -3.90 -14.16
C LEU A 183 -10.37 -3.65 -15.49
N LEU A 184 -11.61 -3.17 -15.39
CA LEU A 184 -12.36 -2.71 -16.56
C LEU A 184 -12.29 -1.17 -16.63
N ASP A 185 -12.21 -0.66 -17.85
CA ASP A 185 -12.38 0.76 -18.13
C ASP A 185 -13.87 1.17 -18.07
N LYS A 186 -14.16 2.45 -18.25
CA LYS A 186 -15.55 2.96 -18.22
C LYS A 186 -16.43 2.43 -19.36
N THR A 187 -15.86 1.86 -20.41
CA THR A 187 -16.60 1.22 -21.51
C THR A 187 -16.93 -0.24 -21.24
N GLY A 188 -16.35 -0.81 -20.16
CA GLY A 188 -16.46 -2.23 -19.81
C GLY A 188 -15.44 -3.12 -20.54
N ALA A 189 -14.47 -2.53 -21.22
CA ALA A 189 -13.33 -3.26 -21.78
C ALA A 189 -12.22 -3.46 -20.72
N VAL A 190 -11.33 -4.42 -20.93
CA VAL A 190 -10.12 -4.55 -20.08
C VAL A 190 -9.27 -3.28 -20.22
N ALA A 191 -8.80 -2.75 -19.11
CA ALA A 191 -8.06 -1.49 -19.05
C ALA A 191 -6.60 -1.62 -19.51
N ASP A 192 -6.39 -2.16 -20.72
CA ASP A 192 -5.05 -2.44 -21.29
C ASP A 192 -4.18 -1.19 -21.48
N SER A 193 -4.80 -0.03 -21.55
CA SER A 193 -4.11 1.27 -21.72
C SER A 193 -3.19 1.66 -20.55
N ILE A 194 -3.37 1.04 -19.39
CA ILE A 194 -2.52 1.23 -18.20
C ILE A 194 -1.55 0.05 -17.97
N GLY A 195 -1.55 -0.96 -18.82
CA GLY A 195 -0.88 -2.25 -18.63
C GLY A 195 -1.85 -3.35 -18.22
N LYS A 196 -1.36 -4.59 -18.21
CA LYS A 196 -2.21 -5.77 -17.97
C LYS A 196 -1.89 -6.44 -16.64
N ALA A 197 -2.94 -6.78 -15.90
CA ALA A 197 -2.83 -7.65 -14.72
C ALA A 197 -2.35 -9.06 -15.10
N PRO A 198 -1.72 -9.83 -14.17
CA PRO A 198 -1.23 -11.17 -14.47
C PRO A 198 -2.32 -12.13 -14.93
N VAL A 199 -3.57 -11.98 -14.49
CA VAL A 199 -4.70 -12.82 -14.92
C VAL A 199 -5.06 -12.64 -16.40
N ASP A 200 -4.68 -11.51 -17.01
CA ASP A 200 -4.86 -11.21 -18.43
C ASP A 200 -3.56 -11.49 -19.22
N LEU A 201 -2.41 -10.97 -18.73
CA LEU A 201 -1.14 -11.01 -19.45
C LEU A 201 -0.51 -12.41 -19.51
N LEU A 202 -0.45 -13.12 -18.37
CA LEU A 202 0.28 -14.39 -18.34
C LEU A 202 -0.38 -15.49 -19.19
N PRO A 203 -1.73 -15.65 -19.22
CA PRO A 203 -2.36 -16.55 -20.17
C PRO A 203 -1.96 -16.30 -21.62
N GLU A 204 -1.97 -15.03 -22.06
CA GLU A 204 -1.59 -14.67 -23.43
C GLU A 204 -0.13 -15.05 -23.73
N LEU A 205 0.80 -14.70 -22.83
CA LEU A 205 2.23 -14.99 -23.00
C LEU A 205 2.51 -16.49 -22.98
N ILE A 206 1.90 -17.26 -22.08
CA ILE A 206 2.07 -18.71 -21.98
C ILE A 206 1.60 -19.41 -23.26
N VAL A 207 0.42 -19.05 -23.76
CA VAL A 207 -0.13 -19.62 -24.99
C VAL A 207 0.70 -19.23 -26.21
N ALA A 208 1.03 -17.95 -26.36
CA ALA A 208 1.80 -17.45 -27.50
C ALA A 208 3.18 -18.09 -27.62
N ASN A 209 3.84 -18.37 -26.50
CA ASN A 209 5.18 -18.93 -26.46
C ASN A 209 5.20 -20.44 -26.20
N ASN A 210 4.07 -21.05 -25.86
CA ASN A 210 3.99 -22.43 -25.37
C ASN A 210 5.00 -22.68 -24.24
N SER A 211 5.14 -21.72 -23.33
CA SER A 211 6.20 -21.70 -22.31
C SER A 211 5.69 -21.17 -20.98
N LEU A 212 6.23 -21.70 -19.88
CA LEU A 212 6.08 -21.22 -18.51
C LEU A 212 7.24 -20.30 -18.07
N ALA A 213 8.26 -20.12 -18.92
CA ALA A 213 9.40 -19.25 -18.64
C ALA A 213 9.07 -17.77 -18.87
N VAL A 214 7.80 -17.38 -18.63
CA VAL A 214 7.34 -15.99 -18.64
C VAL A 214 7.71 -15.29 -17.35
N ASP A 215 8.03 -14.01 -17.43
CA ASP A 215 8.31 -13.19 -16.26
C ASP A 215 7.02 -12.98 -15.43
N MET A 216 7.17 -12.92 -14.12
CA MET A 216 6.09 -12.50 -13.23
C MET A 216 5.87 -10.99 -13.35
N VAL A 217 4.63 -10.55 -13.38
CA VAL A 217 4.26 -9.13 -13.44
C VAL A 217 4.75 -8.42 -12.18
N THR A 218 5.56 -7.37 -12.35
CA THR A 218 6.10 -6.57 -11.25
C THR A 218 4.95 -5.86 -10.54
N GLY A 219 4.91 -5.95 -9.21
CA GLY A 219 3.79 -5.41 -8.41
C GLY A 219 2.69 -6.43 -8.09
N ALA A 220 2.57 -7.53 -8.86
CA ALA A 220 1.58 -8.60 -8.70
C ALA A 220 2.19 -10.01 -8.59
N THR A 221 3.35 -10.11 -7.94
CA THR A 221 4.20 -11.32 -7.90
C THR A 221 3.49 -12.53 -7.30
N ILE A 222 2.64 -12.37 -6.27
CA ILE A 222 1.95 -13.49 -5.62
C ILE A 222 0.95 -14.12 -6.58
N THR A 223 0.07 -13.33 -7.19
CA THR A 223 -0.92 -13.80 -8.16
C THR A 223 -0.24 -14.43 -9.37
N SER A 224 0.84 -13.82 -9.88
CA SER A 224 1.66 -14.37 -10.97
C SER A 224 2.22 -15.76 -10.63
N ALA A 225 2.83 -15.91 -9.44
CA ALA A 225 3.43 -17.17 -9.01
C ALA A 225 2.39 -18.28 -8.83
N VAL A 226 1.23 -17.95 -8.25
CA VAL A 226 0.13 -18.91 -8.07
C VAL A 226 -0.42 -19.33 -9.44
N LEU A 227 -0.67 -18.39 -10.35
CA LEU A 227 -1.15 -18.70 -11.70
C LEU A 227 -0.20 -19.67 -12.43
N LEU A 228 1.10 -19.38 -12.45
CA LEU A 228 2.11 -20.24 -13.06
C LEU A 228 2.11 -21.65 -12.43
N SER A 229 2.03 -21.74 -11.11
CA SER A 229 1.96 -23.02 -10.39
C SER A 229 0.70 -23.82 -10.76
N LEU A 230 -0.45 -23.17 -10.96
CA LEU A 230 -1.69 -23.81 -11.36
C LEU A 230 -1.61 -24.34 -12.80
N VAL A 231 -0.97 -23.60 -13.72
CA VAL A 231 -0.72 -24.09 -15.09
C VAL A 231 0.21 -25.31 -15.05
N GLU A 232 1.27 -25.30 -14.22
CA GLU A 232 2.11 -26.49 -14.01
C GLU A 232 1.30 -27.70 -13.53
N ASP A 233 0.37 -27.50 -12.59
CA ASP A 233 -0.44 -28.58 -12.06
C ASP A 233 -1.42 -29.13 -13.10
N CYS A 234 -1.98 -28.29 -13.96
CA CYS A 234 -2.78 -28.72 -15.12
C CYS A 234 -1.96 -29.57 -16.11
N ILE A 235 -0.71 -29.17 -16.41
CA ILE A 235 0.21 -29.95 -17.26
C ILE A 235 0.49 -31.33 -16.63
N LYS A 236 0.75 -31.38 -15.32
CA LYS A 236 0.95 -32.65 -14.59
C LYS A 236 -0.31 -33.53 -14.62
N GLN A 237 -1.51 -32.95 -14.51
CA GLN A 237 -2.77 -33.69 -14.64
C GLN A 237 -2.92 -34.30 -16.05
N ALA A 238 -2.48 -33.58 -17.07
CA ALA A 238 -2.44 -34.07 -18.45
C ALA A 238 -1.42 -35.20 -18.69
N GLY A 239 -0.58 -35.51 -17.68
CA GLY A 239 0.50 -36.48 -17.77
C GLY A 239 1.80 -35.93 -18.36
N GLY A 240 1.88 -34.61 -18.59
CA GLY A 240 3.07 -33.91 -19.07
C GLY A 240 4.06 -33.58 -17.94
N ASP A 241 5.26 -33.18 -18.33
CA ASP A 241 6.28 -32.63 -17.44
C ASP A 241 6.42 -31.11 -17.69
N PRO A 242 6.15 -30.24 -16.70
CA PRO A 242 6.29 -28.79 -16.83
C PRO A 242 7.70 -28.36 -17.30
N ALA A 243 8.73 -29.18 -17.05
CA ALA A 243 10.08 -28.90 -17.52
C ALA A 243 10.22 -28.87 -19.06
N ASN A 244 9.27 -29.45 -19.77
CA ASN A 244 9.23 -29.38 -21.25
C ASN A 244 8.63 -28.08 -21.80
N PHE A 245 8.16 -27.21 -20.94
CA PHE A 245 7.54 -25.90 -21.27
C PHE A 245 8.37 -24.76 -20.66
N GLN A 246 9.70 -24.82 -20.75
CA GLN A 246 10.62 -23.84 -20.18
C GLN A 246 11.50 -23.17 -21.25
N ASP A 247 11.03 -23.13 -22.50
CA ASP A 247 11.72 -22.38 -23.55
C ASP A 247 11.72 -20.88 -23.19
N ALA A 248 12.87 -20.21 -23.36
CA ALA A 248 13.01 -18.81 -23.02
C ALA A 248 12.04 -17.94 -23.82
N VAL A 249 11.35 -17.03 -23.15
CA VAL A 249 10.50 -16.02 -23.75
C VAL A 249 11.33 -14.76 -24.01
N GLU A 250 11.26 -14.25 -25.24
CA GLU A 250 11.89 -12.99 -25.58
C GLU A 250 10.87 -11.85 -25.48
N TYR A 251 11.23 -10.81 -24.71
CA TYR A 251 10.46 -9.59 -24.59
C TYR A 251 11.04 -8.54 -25.53
N PRO A 252 10.20 -7.73 -26.23
CA PRO A 252 10.68 -6.59 -26.98
C PRO A 252 11.46 -5.64 -26.06
N ALA A 253 12.71 -5.36 -26.40
CA ALA A 253 13.52 -4.46 -25.63
C ALA A 253 13.09 -3.00 -25.88
N TYR A 254 13.05 -2.19 -24.84
CA TYR A 254 12.92 -0.76 -24.99
C TYR A 254 14.21 -0.17 -25.57
N GLY A 255 14.06 0.83 -26.43
CA GLY A 255 15.13 1.64 -26.98
C GLY A 255 14.93 3.11 -26.65
N ASP A 256 15.94 3.92 -27.03
CA ASP A 256 15.87 5.37 -26.89
C ASP A 256 14.64 5.93 -27.61
N GLY A 257 14.01 6.96 -27.01
CA GLY A 257 12.81 7.61 -27.53
C GLY A 257 12.80 9.11 -27.27
N ASP A 258 11.74 9.75 -27.75
CA ASP A 258 11.52 11.19 -27.57
C ASP A 258 10.05 11.50 -27.26
N ALA A 259 9.83 12.55 -26.48
CA ALA A 259 8.52 13.10 -26.15
C ALA A 259 8.61 14.64 -25.99
N ASP A 260 7.49 15.32 -25.88
CA ASP A 260 7.48 16.71 -25.41
C ASP A 260 7.66 16.72 -23.89
N MET A 261 6.94 15.86 -23.18
CA MET A 261 6.96 15.73 -21.72
C MET A 261 7.19 14.26 -21.30
N ILE A 262 7.98 14.05 -20.25
CA ILE A 262 8.12 12.75 -19.60
C ILE A 262 7.41 12.76 -18.25
N VAL A 263 6.64 11.71 -17.95
CA VAL A 263 6.08 11.45 -16.62
C VAL A 263 6.81 10.27 -16.02
N VAL A 264 7.41 10.46 -14.85
CA VAL A 264 8.12 9.42 -14.11
C VAL A 264 7.20 8.92 -12.98
N GLY A 265 6.65 7.72 -13.15
CA GLY A 265 5.67 7.11 -12.27
C GLY A 265 4.22 7.27 -12.77
N GLY A 266 3.60 6.16 -13.16
CA GLY A 266 2.23 6.08 -13.66
C GLY A 266 1.17 5.95 -12.55
N GLY A 267 1.40 6.53 -11.37
CA GLY A 267 0.41 6.62 -10.29
C GLY A 267 -0.68 7.67 -10.58
N GLY A 268 -1.56 7.94 -9.60
CA GLY A 268 -2.65 8.90 -9.76
C GLY A 268 -2.20 10.26 -10.29
N ALA A 269 -1.18 10.88 -9.68
CA ALA A 269 -0.68 12.19 -10.08
C ALA A 269 -0.04 12.16 -11.48
N GLY A 270 0.70 11.11 -11.80
CA GLY A 270 1.36 10.97 -13.10
C GLY A 270 0.35 10.77 -14.24
N LEU A 271 -0.68 9.97 -14.03
CA LEU A 271 -1.76 9.78 -15.01
C LEU A 271 -2.51 11.09 -15.25
N VAL A 272 -2.81 11.85 -14.18
CA VAL A 272 -3.43 13.19 -14.31
C VAL A 272 -2.55 14.12 -15.12
N ALA A 273 -1.25 14.20 -14.80
CA ALA A 273 -0.30 15.06 -15.52
C ALA A 273 -0.20 14.66 -17.02
N ALA A 274 -0.12 13.35 -17.29
CA ALA A 274 -0.04 12.84 -18.66
C ALA A 274 -1.30 13.18 -19.47
N ILE A 275 -2.50 12.95 -18.91
CA ILE A 275 -3.78 13.25 -19.57
C ILE A 275 -3.92 14.74 -19.80
N ALA A 276 -3.65 15.58 -18.77
CA ALA A 276 -3.78 17.03 -18.89
C ALA A 276 -2.85 17.63 -19.96
N ALA A 277 -1.60 17.17 -20.05
CA ALA A 277 -0.67 17.63 -21.08
C ALA A 277 -1.07 17.10 -22.48
N ALA A 278 -1.49 15.85 -22.60
CA ALA A 278 -1.93 15.28 -23.86
C ALA A 278 -3.20 15.93 -24.40
N GLN A 279 -4.16 16.30 -23.53
CA GLN A 279 -5.34 17.10 -23.90
C GLN A 279 -4.93 18.46 -24.49
N GLN A 280 -3.81 19.02 -24.10
CA GLN A 280 -3.24 20.26 -24.63
C GLN A 280 -2.35 20.02 -25.86
N GLY A 281 -2.29 18.79 -26.38
CA GLY A 281 -1.63 18.43 -27.63
C GLY A 281 -0.19 17.98 -27.50
N LYS A 282 0.37 17.87 -26.27
CA LYS A 282 1.74 17.40 -26.04
C LYS A 282 1.84 15.89 -26.25
N LYS A 283 3.00 15.44 -26.73
CA LYS A 283 3.38 14.02 -26.71
C LYS A 283 3.99 13.68 -25.38
N VAL A 284 3.47 12.67 -24.72
CA VAL A 284 3.87 12.30 -23.36
C VAL A 284 4.42 10.88 -23.34
N ALA A 285 5.56 10.68 -22.68
CA ALA A 285 6.08 9.36 -22.33
C ALA A 285 5.88 9.09 -20.84
N ILE A 286 5.19 8.02 -20.48
CA ILE A 286 5.05 7.57 -19.09
C ILE A 286 6.03 6.43 -18.85
N ILE A 287 6.88 6.53 -17.82
CA ILE A 287 7.80 5.49 -17.37
C ILE A 287 7.29 4.93 -16.04
N GLU A 288 6.86 3.67 -16.03
CA GLU A 288 6.30 2.99 -14.85
C GLU A 288 7.10 1.71 -14.54
N LYS A 289 7.52 1.55 -13.28
CA LYS A 289 8.33 0.39 -12.87
C LYS A 289 7.53 -0.91 -12.69
N ASN A 290 6.23 -0.80 -12.45
CA ASN A 290 5.32 -1.96 -12.35
C ASN A 290 4.82 -2.38 -13.73
N GLY A 291 4.16 -3.54 -13.78
CA GLY A 291 3.52 -4.04 -14.99
C GLY A 291 2.26 -3.25 -15.38
N GLU A 292 1.70 -2.49 -14.45
CA GLU A 292 0.53 -1.64 -14.66
C GLU A 292 0.69 -0.28 -13.98
N CYS A 293 0.04 0.75 -14.53
CA CYS A 293 -0.13 2.04 -13.88
C CYS A 293 -1.21 1.99 -12.78
N GLY A 294 -1.23 3.02 -11.95
CA GLY A 294 -2.21 3.21 -10.88
C GLY A 294 -1.56 3.37 -9.50
N GLY A 295 -0.41 2.76 -9.28
CA GLY A 295 0.35 2.90 -8.04
C GLY A 295 -0.48 2.61 -6.79
N ASP A 296 -0.22 3.35 -5.71
CA ASP A 296 -1.00 3.26 -4.47
C ASP A 296 -2.40 3.85 -4.59
N THR A 297 -2.69 4.62 -5.66
CA THR A 297 -4.04 5.13 -5.94
C THR A 297 -5.05 3.98 -6.12
N LEU A 298 -4.67 2.85 -6.73
CA LEU A 298 -5.54 1.67 -6.87
C LEU A 298 -6.06 1.13 -5.53
N VAL A 299 -5.28 1.24 -4.47
CA VAL A 299 -5.58 0.68 -3.14
C VAL A 299 -5.95 1.76 -2.10
N CYS A 300 -6.11 3.02 -2.52
CA CYS A 300 -6.54 4.11 -1.65
C CYS A 300 -8.07 4.10 -1.44
N GLY A 301 -8.56 4.83 -0.44
CA GLY A 301 -10.00 4.96 -0.17
C GLY A 301 -10.77 5.78 -1.22
N ALA A 302 -10.11 6.37 -2.21
CA ALA A 302 -10.67 7.18 -3.30
C ALA A 302 -11.68 8.26 -2.86
N ILE A 303 -11.43 8.87 -1.71
CA ILE A 303 -12.23 9.99 -1.19
C ILE A 303 -11.60 11.32 -1.59
N TYR A 304 -12.39 12.20 -2.15
CA TYR A 304 -11.97 13.49 -2.69
C TYR A 304 -12.57 14.64 -1.88
N ASN A 305 -11.74 15.50 -1.31
CA ASN A 305 -12.21 16.64 -0.51
C ASN A 305 -12.30 17.91 -1.35
N CYS A 306 -13.46 18.51 -1.41
CA CYS A 306 -13.59 19.89 -1.87
C CYS A 306 -14.87 20.54 -1.33
N PRO A 307 -14.91 21.86 -1.13
CA PRO A 307 -16.15 22.59 -0.94
C PRO A 307 -17.02 22.47 -2.20
N ASP A 308 -18.31 22.17 -2.01
CA ASP A 308 -19.31 22.03 -3.06
C ASP A 308 -20.64 22.61 -2.55
N GLU A 309 -21.07 23.73 -3.11
CA GLU A 309 -22.26 24.45 -2.64
C GLU A 309 -23.54 23.63 -2.80
N ASP A 310 -23.66 22.85 -3.87
CA ASP A 310 -24.84 22.02 -4.12
C ASP A 310 -24.96 20.90 -3.08
N MET A 311 -23.85 20.24 -2.76
CA MET A 311 -23.80 19.17 -1.77
C MET A 311 -23.91 19.71 -0.33
N GLN A 312 -23.25 20.83 -0.03
CA GLN A 312 -23.34 21.50 1.27
C GLN A 312 -24.78 21.88 1.63
N SER A 313 -25.58 22.27 0.63
CA SER A 313 -26.99 22.61 0.82
C SER A 313 -27.85 21.48 1.37
N LYS A 314 -27.38 20.23 1.28
CA LYS A 314 -28.04 19.00 1.74
C LYS A 314 -27.67 18.62 3.17
N VAL A 315 -26.68 19.29 3.77
CA VAL A 315 -26.10 18.95 5.09
C VAL A 315 -26.46 20.03 6.12
N GLU A 316 -26.91 19.64 7.32
CA GLU A 316 -27.24 20.58 8.39
C GLU A 316 -26.00 20.96 9.22
N MET A 317 -25.87 22.26 9.49
CA MET A 317 -24.81 22.83 10.33
C MET A 317 -25.13 22.71 11.81
N THR A 318 -24.58 21.71 12.50
CA THR A 318 -24.79 21.52 13.95
C THR A 318 -23.98 22.51 14.80
N ASP A 319 -24.35 22.67 16.07
CA ASP A 319 -23.61 23.57 16.97
C ASP A 319 -22.20 23.05 17.28
N ALA A 320 -21.99 21.72 17.28
CA ALA A 320 -20.66 21.13 17.43
C ALA A 320 -19.76 21.51 16.25
N VAL A 321 -20.27 21.41 15.04
CA VAL A 321 -19.55 21.80 13.80
C VAL A 321 -19.22 23.29 13.79
N LYS A 322 -20.18 24.17 14.18
CA LYS A 322 -19.95 25.62 14.33
C LYS A 322 -18.76 25.93 15.26
N SER A 323 -18.68 25.20 16.40
CA SER A 323 -17.61 25.41 17.38
C SER A 323 -16.22 25.11 16.82
N THR A 324 -16.08 24.27 15.79
CA THR A 324 -14.80 23.98 15.15
C THR A 324 -14.28 25.19 14.37
N ILE A 325 -15.14 25.91 13.66
CA ILE A 325 -14.75 27.15 12.98
C ILE A 325 -14.35 28.20 13.99
N GLU A 326 -15.16 28.38 15.06
CA GLU A 326 -14.89 29.39 16.08
C GLU A 326 -13.53 29.16 16.76
N LYS A 327 -13.21 27.91 17.11
CA LYS A 327 -11.89 27.53 17.65
C LYS A 327 -10.75 27.80 16.67
N ALA A 328 -10.94 27.54 15.39
CA ALA A 328 -9.92 27.81 14.37
C ALA A 328 -9.69 29.33 14.19
N LEU A 329 -10.74 30.14 14.31
CA LEU A 329 -10.63 31.60 14.27
C LEU A 329 -10.03 32.22 15.55
N GLU A 330 -10.01 31.49 16.66
CA GLU A 330 -9.36 31.87 17.90
C GLU A 330 -7.94 31.31 18.03
N ALA A 331 -7.48 30.47 17.10
CA ALA A 331 -6.15 29.89 17.13
C ALA A 331 -5.07 30.98 17.07
N THR A 332 -3.95 30.73 17.78
CA THR A 332 -2.79 31.63 17.83
C THR A 332 -1.51 30.83 17.75
N SER A 333 -0.41 31.49 17.34
CA SER A 333 0.94 30.92 17.35
C SER A 333 1.88 31.82 18.14
N ASP A 334 2.84 31.23 18.86
CA ASP A 334 3.90 31.95 19.55
C ASP A 334 5.02 32.40 18.59
N ASP A 335 5.12 31.78 17.40
CA ASP A 335 6.04 32.20 16.36
C ASP A 335 5.47 33.37 15.55
N PRO A 336 6.17 34.51 15.43
CA PRO A 336 5.62 35.71 14.81
C PRO A 336 5.32 35.57 13.31
N ASP A 337 6.09 34.78 12.56
CA ASP A 337 5.88 34.60 11.12
C ASP A 337 4.69 33.66 10.88
N THR A 338 4.59 32.59 11.66
CA THR A 338 3.43 31.67 11.67
C THR A 338 2.17 32.41 12.13
N GLN A 339 2.25 33.27 13.15
CA GLN A 339 1.11 34.08 13.62
C GLN A 339 0.59 35.00 12.52
N LYS A 340 1.50 35.65 11.80
CA LYS A 340 1.12 36.54 10.69
C LYS A 340 0.41 35.76 9.56
N ALA A 341 0.96 34.61 9.16
CA ALA A 341 0.33 33.77 8.16
C ALA A 341 -1.04 33.25 8.61
N LEU A 342 -1.18 32.92 9.89
CA LEU A 342 -2.45 32.49 10.50
C LEU A 342 -3.50 33.60 10.43
N GLU A 343 -3.16 34.84 10.78
CA GLU A 343 -4.05 35.99 10.68
C GLU A 343 -4.48 36.27 9.23
N GLU A 344 -3.56 36.11 8.26
CA GLU A 344 -3.84 36.26 6.85
C GLU A 344 -4.82 35.19 6.34
N MET A 345 -4.72 33.95 6.82
CA MET A 345 -5.65 32.87 6.47
C MET A 345 -6.98 32.96 7.22
N GLN A 346 -6.98 33.41 8.47
CA GLN A 346 -8.21 33.59 9.26
C GLN A 346 -9.08 34.74 8.75
N ALA A 347 -8.49 35.80 8.20
CA ALA A 347 -9.21 37.00 7.84
C ALA A 347 -10.38 36.76 6.86
N PRO A 348 -10.21 36.11 5.72
CA PRO A 348 -11.31 35.83 4.79
C PRO A 348 -12.36 34.88 5.40
N VAL A 349 -11.93 33.86 6.16
CA VAL A 349 -12.84 32.91 6.82
C VAL A 349 -13.72 33.64 7.83
N LYS A 350 -13.14 34.57 8.59
CA LYS A 350 -13.87 35.36 9.59
C LYS A 350 -14.94 36.23 8.93
N GLU A 351 -14.63 36.88 7.81
CA GLU A 351 -15.61 37.72 7.04
C GLU A 351 -16.76 36.81 6.54
N GLN A 352 -16.44 35.71 5.87
CA GLN A 352 -17.41 34.74 5.36
C GLN A 352 -18.27 34.11 6.48
N TRP A 353 -17.68 33.82 7.63
CA TRP A 353 -18.40 33.28 8.77
C TRP A 353 -19.38 34.26 9.40
N GLU A 354 -19.02 35.56 9.50
CA GLU A 354 -19.93 36.59 9.98
C GLU A 354 -21.10 36.80 8.97
N GLU A 355 -20.83 36.76 7.66
CA GLU A 355 -21.88 36.84 6.62
C GLU A 355 -22.80 35.60 6.70
N TYR A 356 -22.25 34.40 6.86
CA TYR A 356 -23.04 33.19 7.02
C TYR A 356 -23.98 33.29 8.23
N LYS A 357 -23.47 33.68 9.40
CA LYS A 357 -24.30 33.88 10.61
C LYS A 357 -25.40 34.94 10.40
N ALA A 358 -25.08 36.02 9.72
CA ALA A 358 -26.03 37.08 9.45
C ALA A 358 -27.13 36.68 8.43
N SER A 359 -26.84 35.76 7.53
CA SER A 359 -27.77 35.27 6.51
C SER A 359 -28.91 34.42 7.07
N GLY A 360 -28.73 33.83 8.26
CA GLY A 360 -29.65 32.88 8.87
C GLY A 360 -29.67 31.50 8.20
N ARG A 361 -28.67 31.19 7.38
CA ARG A 361 -28.50 29.84 6.79
C ARG A 361 -28.30 28.76 7.92
N THR A 362 -28.74 27.56 7.63
CA THR A 362 -28.61 26.39 8.51
C THR A 362 -27.91 25.21 7.83
N ASP A 363 -27.61 25.31 6.56
CA ASP A 363 -26.85 24.35 5.78
C ASP A 363 -25.34 24.44 6.10
N LEU A 364 -24.58 23.43 5.72
CA LEU A 364 -23.16 23.34 6.05
C LEU A 364 -22.38 24.54 5.47
N PHE A 365 -21.64 25.24 6.33
CA PHE A 365 -20.67 26.24 5.92
C PHE A 365 -19.40 25.54 5.43
N ASP A 366 -19.02 25.79 4.19
CA ASP A 366 -17.70 25.42 3.67
C ASP A 366 -17.29 26.37 2.55
N THR A 367 -16.01 26.71 2.51
CA THR A 367 -15.37 27.54 1.48
C THR A 367 -13.94 27.08 1.25
N LYS A 368 -13.35 27.43 0.11
CA LYS A 368 -11.94 27.11 -0.15
C LYS A 368 -10.98 27.73 0.89
N GLU A 369 -11.35 28.90 1.43
CA GLU A 369 -10.60 29.58 2.49
C GLU A 369 -10.70 28.85 3.83
N TRP A 370 -11.91 28.37 4.19
CA TRP A 370 -12.09 27.52 5.36
C TRP A 370 -11.34 26.20 5.21
N TYR A 371 -11.42 25.59 4.04
CA TYR A 371 -10.68 24.36 3.73
C TYR A 371 -9.17 24.56 3.87
N ALA A 372 -8.62 25.68 3.36
CA ALA A 372 -7.21 26.02 3.51
C ALA A 372 -6.81 26.22 4.98
N LEU A 373 -7.56 27.06 5.71
CA LEU A 373 -7.29 27.31 7.13
C LEU A 373 -7.33 26.03 7.96
N GLN A 374 -8.36 25.19 7.75
CA GLN A 374 -8.50 23.91 8.45
C GLN A 374 -7.35 22.95 8.11
N THR A 375 -6.98 22.84 6.84
CA THR A 375 -5.86 22.00 6.39
C THR A 375 -4.56 22.43 7.07
N TRP A 376 -4.26 23.72 7.07
CA TRP A 376 -3.02 24.24 7.62
C TRP A 376 -2.92 24.10 9.15
N ILE A 377 -3.99 24.45 9.88
CA ILE A 377 -4.03 24.31 11.36
C ILE A 377 -3.91 22.83 11.74
N ASN A 378 -4.60 21.92 11.07
CA ASN A 378 -4.53 20.49 11.39
C ASN A 378 -3.24 19.82 10.92
N GLY A 379 -2.50 20.46 10.02
CA GLY A 379 -1.11 20.14 9.68
C GLY A 379 -0.09 20.75 10.66
N ASP A 380 -0.55 21.21 11.82
CA ASP A 380 0.25 21.87 12.88
C ASP A 380 0.98 23.13 12.38
N MET A 381 0.44 23.78 11.32
CA MET A 381 0.98 24.99 10.68
C MET A 381 2.43 24.82 10.16
N VAL A 382 2.83 23.61 9.82
CA VAL A 382 4.16 23.28 9.27
C VAL A 382 4.22 23.50 7.78
N ALA A 383 3.12 23.15 7.07
CA ALA A 383 3.02 23.29 5.61
C ALA A 383 3.24 24.73 5.12
N ASP A 384 3.67 24.87 3.86
CA ASP A 384 3.69 26.17 3.19
C ASP A 384 2.24 26.65 2.93
N PRO A 385 1.82 27.81 3.48
CA PRO A 385 0.47 28.33 3.27
C PRO A 385 0.08 28.53 1.78
N GLU A 386 1.02 28.83 0.91
CA GLU A 386 0.75 29.04 -0.50
C GLU A 386 0.53 27.70 -1.23
N LEU A 387 1.24 26.63 -0.84
CA LEU A 387 0.96 25.28 -1.34
C LEU A 387 -0.40 24.76 -0.84
N VAL A 388 -0.73 25.03 0.42
CA VAL A 388 -2.08 24.70 0.96
C VAL A 388 -3.17 25.42 0.20
N LYS A 389 -3.00 26.71 -0.13
CA LYS A 389 -3.95 27.46 -0.97
C LYS A 389 -4.01 26.90 -2.39
N ALA A 390 -2.87 26.55 -2.99
CA ALA A 390 -2.85 25.94 -4.32
C ALA A 390 -3.66 24.63 -4.33
N LEU A 391 -3.49 23.77 -3.32
CA LEU A 391 -4.30 22.56 -3.16
C LEU A 391 -5.80 22.87 -3.06
N THR A 392 -6.18 23.70 -2.10
CA THR A 392 -7.59 23.83 -1.69
C THR A 392 -8.41 24.72 -2.61
N TYR A 393 -7.77 25.69 -3.28
CA TYR A 393 -8.45 26.63 -4.18
C TYR A 393 -8.72 26.04 -5.56
N ASN A 394 -7.95 25.00 -5.94
CA ASN A 394 -8.14 24.28 -7.20
C ASN A 394 -8.85 22.92 -7.01
N ALA A 395 -9.28 22.60 -5.79
CA ALA A 395 -9.87 21.29 -5.48
C ALA A 395 -11.19 21.06 -6.21
N PHE A 396 -12.06 22.08 -6.30
CA PHE A 396 -13.35 21.95 -6.99
C PHE A 396 -13.18 21.85 -8.51
N ASP A 397 -12.30 22.64 -9.10
CA ASP A 397 -11.96 22.54 -10.54
C ASP A 397 -11.39 21.15 -10.87
N GLY A 398 -10.66 20.54 -9.91
CA GLY A 398 -10.19 19.16 -10.02
C GLY A 398 -11.31 18.12 -9.99
N LEU A 399 -12.35 18.32 -9.15
CA LEU A 399 -13.53 17.47 -9.12
C LEU A 399 -14.29 17.54 -10.45
N GLU A 400 -14.58 18.75 -10.94
CA GLU A 400 -15.27 18.96 -12.22
C GLU A 400 -14.49 18.31 -13.38
N TRP A 401 -13.15 18.43 -13.39
CA TRP A 401 -12.33 17.79 -14.41
C TRP A 401 -12.41 16.25 -14.35
N LEU A 402 -12.48 15.64 -13.14
CA LEU A 402 -12.69 14.19 -12.99
C LEU A 402 -14.06 13.77 -13.51
N GLU A 403 -15.10 14.54 -13.25
CA GLU A 403 -16.45 14.30 -13.74
C GLU A 403 -16.54 14.45 -15.27
N ASP A 404 -15.85 15.43 -15.84
CA ASP A 404 -15.72 15.62 -17.30
C ASP A 404 -15.01 14.42 -17.98
N LEU A 405 -14.08 13.77 -17.28
CA LEU A 405 -13.49 12.50 -17.73
C LEU A 405 -14.42 11.29 -17.54
N GLY A 406 -15.59 11.47 -16.91
CA GLY A 406 -16.59 10.43 -16.69
C GLY A 406 -16.47 9.73 -15.33
N MET A 407 -15.73 10.27 -14.35
CA MET A 407 -15.75 9.73 -13.00
C MET A 407 -17.12 9.96 -12.35
N GLU A 408 -17.60 8.99 -11.59
CA GLU A 408 -18.89 9.07 -10.92
C GLU A 408 -18.72 9.06 -9.41
N PHE A 409 -19.32 10.05 -8.76
CA PHE A 409 -19.43 10.16 -7.30
C PHE A 409 -20.85 9.90 -6.82
N TYR A 410 -21.00 9.56 -5.53
CA TYR A 410 -22.32 9.54 -4.89
C TYR A 410 -22.86 10.98 -4.79
N ASP A 411 -24.20 11.14 -4.86
CA ASP A 411 -24.89 12.45 -4.76
C ASP A 411 -25.03 12.89 -3.29
N GLU A 412 -23.96 12.77 -2.52
CA GLU A 412 -23.86 13.16 -1.13
C GLU A 412 -22.39 13.39 -0.74
N ILE A 413 -22.16 14.19 0.27
CA ILE A 413 -20.84 14.40 0.89
C ILE A 413 -20.82 13.84 2.30
N GLY A 414 -19.68 13.22 2.67
CA GLY A 414 -19.44 12.68 3.98
C GLY A 414 -18.23 13.28 4.68
N GLN A 415 -17.87 12.69 5.81
CA GLN A 415 -16.62 12.98 6.51
C GLN A 415 -15.73 11.74 6.47
N GLY A 416 -14.78 11.72 5.55
CA GLY A 416 -13.81 10.64 5.45
C GLY A 416 -12.92 10.54 6.70
N ALA A 417 -12.33 9.37 6.94
CA ALA A 417 -11.46 9.12 8.09
C ALA A 417 -10.33 10.16 8.19
N GLY A 418 -10.34 10.98 9.23
CA GLY A 418 -9.39 12.07 9.48
C GLY A 418 -9.55 13.28 8.56
N SER A 419 -10.68 13.45 7.84
CA SER A 419 -10.96 14.66 7.04
C SER A 419 -11.38 15.85 7.91
N LEU A 420 -11.96 15.57 9.07
CA LEU A 420 -12.40 16.54 10.09
C LEU A 420 -13.46 17.53 9.61
N TRP A 421 -14.07 17.31 8.43
CA TRP A 421 -15.16 18.12 7.87
C TRP A 421 -15.97 17.31 6.85
N GLN A 422 -17.25 17.62 6.71
CA GLN A 422 -18.14 17.00 5.73
C GLN A 422 -17.97 17.65 4.35
N ARG A 423 -16.91 17.29 3.62
CA ARG A 423 -16.63 17.75 2.25
C ARG A 423 -16.12 16.64 1.35
N THR A 424 -16.24 15.41 1.81
CA THR A 424 -15.67 14.26 1.13
C THR A 424 -16.65 13.70 0.11
N HIS A 425 -16.27 13.73 -1.16
CA HIS A 425 -16.94 13.03 -2.26
C HIS A 425 -16.38 11.61 -2.36
N THR A 426 -17.26 10.62 -2.45
CA THR A 426 -16.88 9.21 -2.53
C THR A 426 -17.20 8.64 -3.91
N SER A 427 -16.26 7.95 -4.52
CA SER A 427 -16.45 7.27 -5.81
C SER A 427 -17.50 6.16 -5.69
N LYS A 428 -18.31 5.96 -6.76
CA LYS A 428 -19.24 4.84 -6.85
C LYS A 428 -18.55 3.49 -7.07
N MET A 429 -17.30 3.49 -7.53
CA MET A 429 -16.47 2.28 -7.64
C MET A 429 -15.61 2.12 -6.39
N ALA A 430 -15.41 0.87 -6.00
CA ALA A 430 -14.66 0.54 -4.79
C ALA A 430 -13.19 0.98 -4.86
N MET A 431 -12.66 1.47 -3.76
CA MET A 431 -11.27 1.90 -3.64
C MET A 431 -10.89 2.89 -4.76
N GLY A 432 -9.63 3.00 -5.13
CA GLY A 432 -9.15 3.86 -6.21
C GLY A 432 -9.44 3.37 -7.63
N THR A 433 -10.14 2.24 -7.79
CA THR A 433 -10.44 1.64 -9.10
C THR A 433 -11.28 2.58 -9.99
N GLY A 434 -12.16 3.39 -9.40
CA GLY A 434 -12.94 4.37 -10.14
C GLY A 434 -12.08 5.43 -10.84
N MET A 435 -11.06 5.93 -10.13
CA MET A 435 -10.11 6.89 -10.70
C MET A 435 -9.30 6.25 -11.83
N ILE A 436 -8.70 5.10 -11.57
CA ILE A 436 -7.80 4.44 -12.53
C ILE A 436 -8.58 3.94 -13.76
N SER A 437 -9.79 3.42 -13.58
CA SER A 437 -10.70 3.07 -14.69
C SER A 437 -11.05 4.29 -15.57
N THR A 438 -11.29 5.44 -14.95
CA THR A 438 -11.54 6.71 -15.65
C THR A 438 -10.30 7.16 -16.44
N TYR A 439 -9.13 7.13 -15.82
CA TYR A 439 -7.86 7.49 -16.47
C TYR A 439 -7.50 6.51 -17.61
N ALA A 440 -7.72 5.20 -17.40
CA ALA A 440 -7.51 4.20 -18.46
C ALA A 440 -8.37 4.49 -19.69
N THR A 441 -9.64 4.89 -19.50
CA THR A 441 -10.51 5.31 -20.60
C THR A 441 -9.95 6.52 -21.32
N ALA A 442 -9.54 7.55 -20.60
CA ALA A 442 -8.95 8.76 -21.20
C ALA A 442 -7.65 8.47 -21.99
N LEU A 443 -6.84 7.52 -21.50
CA LEU A 443 -5.61 7.07 -22.18
C LEU A 443 -5.91 6.40 -23.53
N VAL A 444 -7.02 5.68 -23.65
CA VAL A 444 -7.46 5.11 -24.95
C VAL A 444 -7.75 6.23 -25.96
N ASP A 445 -8.45 7.28 -25.54
CA ASP A 445 -8.79 8.41 -26.40
C ASP A 445 -7.54 9.26 -26.79
N LEU A 446 -6.47 9.17 -26.00
CA LEU A 446 -5.22 9.89 -26.17
C LEU A 446 -4.05 9.00 -26.63
N ALA A 447 -4.33 7.80 -27.12
CA ALA A 447 -3.30 6.81 -27.49
C ALA A 447 -2.34 7.27 -28.60
N ASP A 448 -2.71 8.26 -29.41
CA ASP A 448 -1.83 8.89 -30.40
C ASP A 448 -0.84 9.90 -29.80
N LYS A 449 -1.01 10.26 -28.54
CA LYS A 449 -0.21 11.25 -27.80
C LYS A 449 0.62 10.63 -26.66
N ILE A 450 0.18 9.52 -26.09
CA ILE A 450 0.78 8.94 -24.90
C ILE A 450 1.47 7.62 -25.24
N THR A 451 2.74 7.50 -24.89
CA THR A 451 3.52 6.27 -24.96
C THR A 451 3.81 5.77 -23.56
N LEU A 452 3.47 4.50 -23.28
CA LEU A 452 3.67 3.89 -21.97
C LEU A 452 4.84 2.91 -22.01
N TYR A 453 5.76 3.06 -21.05
CA TYR A 453 6.90 2.18 -20.78
C TYR A 453 6.69 1.51 -19.42
N ASN A 454 5.97 0.40 -19.39
CA ASN A 454 5.78 -0.41 -18.19
C ASN A 454 6.97 -1.34 -17.96
N GLU A 455 7.13 -1.89 -16.75
CA GLU A 455 8.29 -2.70 -16.36
C GLU A 455 9.61 -1.97 -16.65
N ALA A 456 9.61 -0.63 -16.51
CA ALA A 456 10.74 0.24 -16.76
C ALA A 456 11.01 1.13 -15.54
N THR A 457 12.21 1.04 -14.97
CA THR A 457 12.60 1.80 -13.78
C THR A 457 13.42 3.02 -14.18
N ALA A 458 12.89 4.23 -13.95
CA ALA A 458 13.66 5.47 -14.10
C ALA A 458 14.80 5.50 -13.08
N THR A 459 16.01 5.86 -13.51
CA THR A 459 17.22 5.82 -12.67
C THR A 459 17.90 7.17 -12.53
N ASP A 460 17.90 7.99 -13.57
CA ASP A 460 18.62 9.25 -13.59
C ASP A 460 17.92 10.32 -14.45
N LEU A 461 18.06 11.58 -14.05
CA LEU A 461 17.68 12.74 -14.86
C LEU A 461 18.86 13.14 -15.76
N VAL A 462 18.58 13.45 -17.03
CA VAL A 462 19.56 14.02 -17.96
C VAL A 462 19.45 15.53 -17.93
N LEU A 463 20.51 16.20 -17.49
CA LEU A 463 20.59 17.67 -17.44
C LEU A 463 21.59 18.20 -18.46
N GLU A 464 21.17 19.24 -19.21
CA GLU A 464 22.05 20.05 -20.07
C GLU A 464 21.90 21.51 -19.67
N ASP A 465 23.03 22.15 -19.33
CA ASP A 465 23.09 23.55 -18.88
C ASP A 465 22.08 23.90 -17.73
N GLY A 466 21.77 22.92 -16.87
CA GLY A 466 20.84 23.07 -15.74
C GLY A 466 19.37 22.83 -16.08
N LYS A 467 19.03 22.53 -17.33
CA LYS A 467 17.68 22.13 -17.77
C LYS A 467 17.58 20.61 -17.85
N VAL A 468 16.45 20.05 -17.43
CA VAL A 468 16.11 18.63 -17.66
C VAL A 468 15.73 18.44 -19.13
N VAL A 469 16.47 17.56 -19.83
CA VAL A 469 16.28 17.24 -21.24
C VAL A 469 15.97 15.76 -21.49
N GLY A 470 15.87 14.95 -20.45
CA GLY A 470 15.55 13.55 -20.58
C GLY A 470 15.60 12.77 -19.27
N VAL A 471 15.23 11.51 -19.34
CA VAL A 471 15.26 10.54 -18.24
C VAL A 471 15.91 9.24 -18.74
N VAL A 472 16.84 8.71 -17.94
CA VAL A 472 17.39 7.37 -18.15
C VAL A 472 16.51 6.36 -17.41
N ALA A 473 16.18 5.26 -18.08
CA ALA A 473 15.44 4.16 -17.49
C ALA A 473 16.11 2.82 -17.77
N THR A 474 15.79 1.83 -16.96
CA THR A 474 16.22 0.44 -17.13
C THR A 474 14.99 -0.41 -17.46
N ASP A 475 15.07 -1.14 -18.55
CA ASP A 475 14.11 -2.20 -18.92
C ASP A 475 14.26 -3.36 -17.93
N ASN A 476 13.22 -3.61 -17.15
CA ASN A 476 13.23 -4.59 -16.07
C ASN A 476 13.29 -6.04 -16.57
N HIS A 477 12.89 -6.33 -17.83
CA HIS A 477 12.96 -7.67 -18.40
C HIS A 477 14.38 -8.10 -18.73
N ASN A 478 15.19 -7.20 -19.27
CA ASN A 478 16.53 -7.53 -19.78
C ASN A 478 17.68 -6.78 -19.08
N GLY A 479 17.37 -5.76 -18.27
CA GLY A 479 18.35 -4.95 -17.54
C GLY A 479 19.10 -3.93 -18.40
N ASN A 480 18.69 -3.68 -19.65
CA ASN A 480 19.30 -2.70 -20.52
C ASN A 480 18.80 -1.29 -20.17
N SER A 481 19.73 -0.34 -20.19
CA SER A 481 19.35 1.08 -20.04
C SER A 481 18.97 1.66 -21.40
N PHE A 482 17.99 2.57 -21.37
CA PHE A 482 17.57 3.39 -22.50
C PHE A 482 17.28 4.81 -22.02
N THR A 483 17.22 5.77 -22.93
CA THR A 483 16.97 7.17 -22.61
C THR A 483 15.74 7.66 -23.36
N ILE A 484 14.84 8.33 -22.67
CA ILE A 484 13.77 9.12 -23.28
C ILE A 484 14.21 10.59 -23.18
N SER A 485 14.31 11.26 -24.32
CA SER A 485 14.57 12.70 -24.40
C SER A 485 13.27 13.48 -24.30
N CYS A 486 13.29 14.67 -23.69
CA CYS A 486 12.13 15.56 -23.67
C CYS A 486 12.46 16.96 -24.19
N ALA A 487 11.52 17.54 -24.92
CA ALA A 487 11.66 18.90 -25.43
C ALA A 487 11.37 19.96 -24.34
N ASP A 488 10.34 19.73 -23.55
CA ASP A 488 9.82 20.67 -22.57
C ASP A 488 10.31 20.33 -21.16
N GLY A 489 10.20 19.06 -20.72
CA GLY A 489 10.66 18.68 -19.38
C GLY A 489 10.07 17.37 -18.87
N ALA A 490 10.21 17.15 -17.55
CA ALA A 490 9.73 15.97 -16.88
C ALA A 490 8.92 16.31 -15.62
N VAL A 491 7.91 15.49 -15.32
CA VAL A 491 7.14 15.50 -14.07
C VAL A 491 7.48 14.26 -13.26
N ILE A 492 7.99 14.43 -12.04
CA ILE A 492 8.24 13.36 -11.08
C ILE A 492 6.95 13.09 -10.29
N SER A 493 6.42 11.86 -10.34
CA SER A 493 5.17 11.46 -9.68
C SER A 493 5.23 10.04 -9.12
N THR A 494 6.38 9.71 -8.52
CA THR A 494 6.76 8.34 -8.11
C THR A 494 6.21 7.91 -6.76
N GLY A 495 5.37 8.72 -6.12
CA GLY A 495 4.92 8.51 -4.75
C GLY A 495 6.00 8.81 -3.71
N GLY A 496 5.65 8.67 -2.43
CA GLY A 496 6.54 8.92 -1.31
C GLY A 496 7.46 7.75 -0.98
N PHE A 497 7.73 7.56 0.33
CA PHE A 497 8.62 6.49 0.79
C PHE A 497 8.01 5.62 1.91
N ALA A 498 6.68 5.63 2.07
CA ALA A 498 5.96 4.92 3.13
C ALA A 498 6.14 3.39 3.11
N ALA A 499 6.49 2.79 1.96
CA ALA A 499 6.79 1.37 1.84
C ALA A 499 8.29 1.02 2.04
N ASN A 500 9.16 2.03 2.23
CA ASN A 500 10.57 1.87 2.53
C ASN A 500 10.83 2.07 4.04
N SER A 501 10.68 0.99 4.83
CA SER A 501 10.81 1.04 6.29
C SER A 501 12.14 1.62 6.77
N LYS A 502 13.22 1.45 5.99
CA LYS A 502 14.52 2.04 6.31
C LYS A 502 14.48 3.57 6.14
N MET A 503 13.96 4.07 5.02
CA MET A 503 13.88 5.50 4.75
C MET A 503 12.91 6.19 5.72
N VAL A 504 11.78 5.52 6.06
CA VAL A 504 10.85 5.97 7.10
C VAL A 504 11.56 6.10 8.44
N GLN A 505 12.31 5.07 8.89
CA GLN A 505 12.97 5.12 10.18
C GLN A 505 14.17 6.09 10.20
N ASP A 506 14.90 6.22 9.10
CA ASP A 506 16.03 7.15 8.99
C ASP A 506 15.58 8.64 9.10
N ASN A 507 14.32 8.93 8.72
CA ASN A 507 13.72 10.27 8.79
C ASN A 507 12.77 10.45 10.00
N ASN A 508 12.57 9.45 10.85
CA ASN A 508 11.71 9.53 12.03
C ASN A 508 12.44 10.21 13.21
N ASP A 509 12.68 11.50 13.13
CA ASP A 509 13.49 12.26 14.10
C ASP A 509 12.75 13.40 14.83
N THR A 510 11.48 13.68 14.50
CA THR A 510 10.63 14.65 15.22
C THR A 510 10.37 14.28 16.69
N GLY A 511 10.56 13.02 17.07
CA GLY A 511 10.16 12.48 18.36
C GLY A 511 8.64 12.26 18.52
N LYS A 512 7.86 12.43 17.47
CA LYS A 512 6.41 12.18 17.44
C LYS A 512 6.10 10.68 17.52
N TRP A 513 6.84 9.86 16.78
CA TRP A 513 6.60 8.43 16.67
C TRP A 513 7.67 7.60 17.40
N PRO A 514 7.31 6.43 17.95
CA PRO A 514 8.30 5.46 18.43
C PRO A 514 9.13 4.90 17.27
N ASP A 515 9.92 3.84 17.53
CA ASP A 515 10.62 3.09 16.47
C ASP A 515 9.61 2.51 15.44
N LEU A 516 9.69 2.96 14.20
CA LEU A 516 8.82 2.55 13.10
C LEU A 516 9.42 1.42 12.25
N SER A 517 10.62 0.95 12.55
CA SER A 517 11.35 -0.04 11.71
C SER A 517 10.62 -1.37 11.50
N SER A 518 9.69 -1.71 12.39
CA SER A 518 8.86 -2.92 12.35
C SER A 518 7.38 -2.66 12.11
N VAL A 519 6.97 -1.42 11.97
CA VAL A 519 5.58 -1.05 11.69
C VAL A 519 5.27 -1.36 10.23
N ALA A 520 4.13 -2.02 9.99
CA ALA A 520 3.68 -2.35 8.65
C ALA A 520 3.31 -1.08 7.84
N THR A 521 3.12 -1.23 6.54
CA THR A 521 2.67 -0.15 5.67
C THR A 521 1.31 -0.48 5.04
N THR A 522 0.50 0.55 4.79
CA THR A 522 -0.73 0.41 4.00
C THR A 522 -0.46 0.41 2.49
N ASN A 523 0.75 0.78 2.07
CA ASN A 523 1.14 0.97 0.68
C ASN A 523 1.58 -0.35 0.04
N ARG A 524 1.52 -0.40 -1.27
CA ARG A 524 2.06 -1.52 -2.05
C ARG A 524 3.58 -1.56 -1.93
N PHE A 525 4.15 -2.75 -1.68
CA PHE A 525 5.60 -2.91 -1.53
C PHE A 525 6.42 -2.53 -2.77
N SER A 526 5.83 -2.56 -3.96
CA SER A 526 6.46 -2.11 -5.21
C SER A 526 6.37 -0.60 -5.44
N CYS A 527 5.51 0.10 -4.70
CA CYS A 527 5.28 1.55 -4.78
C CYS A 527 5.93 2.28 -3.61
N SER A 528 5.87 3.59 -3.57
CA SER A 528 6.28 4.46 -2.45
C SER A 528 7.60 4.05 -1.77
N GLN A 529 8.65 3.79 -2.60
CA GLN A 529 9.98 3.38 -2.16
C GLN A 529 10.96 4.55 -2.01
N GLY A 530 10.55 5.77 -2.38
CA GLY A 530 11.42 6.95 -2.40
C GLY A 530 12.32 7.05 -3.63
N ASP A 531 11.99 6.35 -4.71
CA ASP A 531 12.84 6.26 -5.91
C ASP A 531 13.05 7.63 -6.55
N GLY A 532 11.96 8.38 -6.83
CA GLY A 532 12.05 9.72 -7.44
C GLY A 532 12.67 10.75 -6.49
N ILE A 533 12.42 10.67 -5.19
CA ILE A 533 13.08 11.52 -4.18
C ILE A 533 14.60 11.29 -4.23
N THR A 534 15.03 10.03 -4.28
CA THR A 534 16.45 9.67 -4.34
C THR A 534 17.09 10.14 -5.66
N MET A 535 16.42 9.89 -6.78
CA MET A 535 16.88 10.28 -8.12
C MET A 535 17.03 11.82 -8.24
N ALA A 536 15.99 12.55 -7.86
CA ALA A 536 15.97 14.01 -7.95
C ALA A 536 16.94 14.67 -6.95
N SER A 537 17.06 14.14 -5.73
CA SER A 537 18.05 14.62 -4.75
C SER A 537 19.49 14.44 -5.27
N ALA A 538 19.78 13.32 -5.95
CA ALA A 538 21.08 13.11 -6.60
C ALA A 538 21.35 14.11 -7.73
N ALA A 539 20.31 14.63 -8.38
CA ALA A 539 20.37 15.69 -9.39
C ALA A 539 20.43 17.10 -8.79
N GLY A 540 20.45 17.25 -7.46
CA GLY A 540 20.60 18.54 -6.77
C GLY A 540 19.27 19.24 -6.43
N CYS A 541 18.15 18.51 -6.38
CA CYS A 541 16.86 19.05 -5.95
C CYS A 541 16.81 19.23 -4.42
N SER A 542 16.03 20.23 -3.98
CA SER A 542 15.74 20.48 -2.57
C SER A 542 14.70 19.51 -2.04
N LEU A 543 14.84 19.13 -0.76
CA LEU A 543 13.86 18.33 -0.02
C LEU A 543 13.32 19.12 1.18
N THR A 544 12.05 18.94 1.50
CA THR A 544 11.40 19.53 2.68
C THR A 544 10.53 18.50 3.40
N ASP A 545 10.29 18.70 4.70
CA ASP A 545 9.38 17.94 5.54
C ASP A 545 9.63 16.42 5.58
N MET A 546 10.85 15.96 5.28
CA MET A 546 11.18 14.54 5.21
C MET A 546 10.92 13.78 6.52
N ASP A 547 10.90 14.47 7.65
CA ASP A 547 10.60 13.97 8.99
C ASP A 547 9.09 13.89 9.30
N GLN A 548 8.23 14.40 8.41
CA GLN A 548 6.79 14.39 8.60
C GLN A 548 6.19 13.08 8.05
N ILE A 549 6.01 12.10 8.93
CA ILE A 549 5.49 10.77 8.63
C ILE A 549 4.08 10.63 9.20
N GLN A 550 3.14 10.10 8.42
CA GLN A 550 1.79 9.81 8.86
C GLN A 550 1.52 8.32 8.98
N LEU A 551 0.97 7.92 10.12
CA LEU A 551 0.38 6.62 10.31
C LEU A 551 -1.15 6.68 10.09
N LEU A 552 -1.73 5.52 9.74
CA LEU A 552 -3.16 5.30 9.69
C LEU A 552 -3.49 4.04 10.50
N TYR A 553 -4.54 4.13 11.32
CA TYR A 553 -4.97 3.05 12.21
C TYR A 553 -5.82 1.96 11.52
N LEU A 554 -6.10 2.09 10.22
CA LEU A 554 -7.00 1.19 9.48
C LEU A 554 -6.29 0.01 8.80
N GLY A 555 -5.01 -0.21 9.04
CA GLY A 555 -4.29 -1.35 8.47
C GLY A 555 -4.83 -2.68 8.99
N ASN A 556 -5.05 -3.67 8.12
CA ASN A 556 -5.39 -5.01 8.57
C ASN A 556 -4.19 -5.65 9.29
N ILE A 557 -4.46 -6.53 10.25
CA ILE A 557 -3.41 -7.10 11.12
C ILE A 557 -2.52 -8.15 10.44
N GLN A 558 -2.84 -8.58 9.22
CA GLN A 558 -2.10 -9.64 8.53
C GLN A 558 -0.95 -9.08 7.69
N ASN A 559 -1.16 -7.96 7.00
CA ASN A 559 -0.16 -7.39 6.10
C ASN A 559 -0.11 -5.84 6.09
N GLY A 560 -0.95 -5.18 6.89
CA GLY A 560 -0.98 -3.72 6.98
C GLY A 560 -1.82 -2.99 5.92
N GLN A 561 -2.26 -3.66 4.87
CA GLN A 561 -3.01 -3.03 3.78
C GLN A 561 -4.39 -2.53 4.24
N LEU A 562 -4.93 -1.53 3.52
CA LEU A 562 -6.25 -0.93 3.77
C LEU A 562 -7.43 -1.79 3.28
N THR A 563 -7.22 -3.00 2.88
CA THR A 563 -8.25 -3.92 2.39
C THR A 563 -8.99 -4.64 3.52
N LYS A 564 -10.06 -5.34 3.19
CA LYS A 564 -10.86 -6.14 4.12
C LYS A 564 -11.58 -5.27 5.14
N TYR A 565 -12.27 -4.26 4.63
CA TYR A 565 -13.11 -3.40 5.45
C TYR A 565 -14.29 -4.15 6.06
N PRO A 566 -14.81 -3.68 7.22
CA PRO A 566 -16.06 -4.17 7.76
C PRO A 566 -17.21 -4.00 6.75
N PRO A 567 -18.38 -4.61 7.00
CA PRO A 567 -19.53 -4.55 6.09
C PRO A 567 -19.97 -3.15 5.69
N ARG A 568 -19.63 -2.13 6.44
CA ARG A 568 -19.88 -0.74 6.08
C ARG A 568 -18.59 0.03 5.84
N ASP A 569 -18.73 1.09 5.05
CA ASP A 569 -17.67 2.07 4.84
C ASP A 569 -17.27 2.75 6.17
N VAL A 570 -15.96 2.93 6.37
CA VAL A 570 -15.35 3.58 7.55
C VAL A 570 -15.75 5.04 7.77
N ASN A 571 -16.56 5.62 6.90
CA ASN A 571 -17.07 6.99 7.05
C ASN A 571 -18.10 7.16 8.18
N GLY A 572 -18.46 6.11 8.87
CA GLY A 572 -19.41 6.10 9.98
C GLY A 572 -18.76 5.96 11.36
N THR A 573 -17.66 6.68 11.65
CA THR A 573 -17.05 6.67 12.99
C THR A 573 -18.01 7.10 14.11
N ASP A 574 -19.08 7.79 13.76
CA ASP A 574 -20.17 8.16 14.65
C ASP A 574 -20.97 6.98 15.23
N GLN A 575 -20.85 5.79 14.64
CA GLN A 575 -21.58 4.57 14.99
C GLN A 575 -20.66 3.40 15.37
N ILE A 576 -19.37 3.62 15.50
CA ILE A 576 -18.35 2.61 15.78
C ILE A 576 -17.57 3.04 17.00
N ILE A 577 -17.19 2.09 17.86
CA ILE A 577 -16.25 2.32 18.95
C ILE A 577 -14.97 1.52 18.75
N PHE A 578 -13.86 2.05 19.26
CA PHE A 578 -12.55 1.39 19.21
C PHE A 578 -12.24 0.77 20.57
N ILE A 579 -12.15 -0.55 20.62
CA ILE A 579 -11.84 -1.30 21.83
C ILE A 579 -10.49 -2.00 21.73
N ASN A 580 -9.77 -2.04 22.86
CA ASN A 580 -8.54 -2.79 22.98
C ASN A 580 -8.81 -4.28 23.24
N LYS A 581 -7.76 -5.08 23.40
CA LYS A 581 -7.88 -6.52 23.71
C LYS A 581 -8.53 -6.84 25.06
N ASN A 582 -8.65 -5.86 25.94
CA ASN A 582 -9.38 -6.01 27.22
C ASN A 582 -10.88 -5.73 27.09
N GLY A 583 -11.35 -5.23 25.95
CA GLY A 583 -12.74 -4.80 25.73
C GLY A 583 -13.01 -3.37 26.19
N GLU A 584 -11.99 -2.52 26.34
CA GLU A 584 -12.08 -1.14 26.84
C GLU A 584 -11.83 -0.15 25.69
N ARG A 585 -12.60 0.95 25.64
CA ARG A 585 -12.28 2.12 24.80
C ARG A 585 -11.02 2.81 25.32
N PHE A 586 -10.26 3.42 24.44
CA PHE A 586 -8.96 4.00 24.78
C PHE A 586 -8.66 5.33 24.07
N VAL A 587 -9.51 5.79 23.16
CA VAL A 587 -9.23 6.96 22.31
C VAL A 587 -10.51 7.65 21.88
N GLN A 588 -10.41 8.91 21.46
CA GLN A 588 -11.45 9.64 20.74
C GLN A 588 -11.48 9.16 19.28
N GLU A 589 -12.48 8.41 18.86
CA GLU A 589 -12.56 7.74 17.55
C GLU A 589 -12.72 8.72 16.38
N ASP A 590 -13.38 9.86 16.61
CA ASP A 590 -13.57 10.94 15.64
C ASP A 590 -12.46 12.01 15.71
N GLY A 591 -11.38 11.73 16.45
CA GLY A 591 -10.27 12.63 16.68
C GLY A 591 -9.23 12.66 15.54
N ARG A 592 -8.15 13.38 15.80
CA ARG A 592 -7.00 13.46 14.90
C ARG A 592 -6.36 12.09 14.72
N ARG A 593 -6.01 11.79 13.48
CA ARG A 593 -5.44 10.50 13.05
C ARG A 593 -4.16 10.13 13.81
N ASP A 594 -3.25 11.09 14.00
CA ASP A 594 -2.00 10.87 14.74
C ASP A 594 -2.25 10.51 16.21
N LYS A 595 -3.25 11.12 16.86
CA LYS A 595 -3.61 10.81 18.25
C LYS A 595 -4.20 9.40 18.37
N ILE A 596 -5.04 9.00 17.42
CA ILE A 596 -5.58 7.64 17.38
C ILE A 596 -4.45 6.63 17.19
N CYS A 597 -3.54 6.86 16.23
CA CYS A 597 -2.41 5.96 15.99
C CYS A 597 -1.48 5.82 17.21
N LEU A 598 -1.17 6.92 17.90
CA LEU A 598 -0.40 6.85 19.15
C LEU A 598 -1.14 6.04 20.21
N GLY A 599 -2.47 6.26 20.35
CA GLY A 599 -3.29 5.45 21.25
C GLY A 599 -3.26 3.95 20.90
N VAL A 600 -3.29 3.59 19.62
CA VAL A 600 -3.18 2.19 19.16
C VAL A 600 -1.82 1.60 19.48
N LEU A 601 -0.74 2.33 19.23
CA LEU A 601 0.63 1.88 19.51
C LEU A 601 0.89 1.61 21.00
N ASP A 602 0.12 2.26 21.88
CA ASP A 602 0.17 2.04 23.33
C ASP A 602 -0.68 0.84 23.79
N GLN A 603 -1.53 0.24 22.91
CA GLN A 603 -2.36 -0.90 23.29
C GLN A 603 -1.59 -2.23 23.28
N PRO A 604 -2.08 -3.26 24.00
CA PRO A 604 -1.50 -4.60 23.97
C PRO A 604 -1.39 -5.13 22.54
N ASP A 605 -0.20 -5.61 22.17
CA ASP A 605 0.17 -6.10 20.83
C ASP A 605 -0.04 -5.07 19.70
N GLN A 606 -0.31 -3.79 20.03
CA GLN A 606 -0.58 -2.70 19.09
C GLN A 606 -1.78 -2.98 18.17
N ILE A 607 -2.75 -3.74 18.66
CA ILE A 607 -3.97 -4.12 17.96
C ILE A 607 -5.17 -3.59 18.72
N PHE A 608 -6.18 -3.15 17.99
CA PHE A 608 -7.51 -2.80 18.50
C PHE A 608 -8.58 -3.41 17.60
N TYR A 609 -9.83 -3.30 18.02
CA TYR A 609 -10.99 -3.75 17.25
C TYR A 609 -11.94 -2.57 17.03
N MET A 610 -12.38 -2.40 15.80
CA MET A 610 -13.53 -1.57 15.47
C MET A 610 -14.78 -2.40 15.79
N LEU A 611 -15.56 -2.00 16.77
CA LEU A 611 -16.77 -2.70 17.21
C LEU A 611 -18.01 -2.01 16.64
N GLU A 612 -18.82 -2.78 15.95
CA GLU A 612 -20.07 -2.38 15.29
C GLU A 612 -21.23 -3.25 15.77
N SER A 613 -22.44 -2.72 15.69
CA SER A 613 -23.69 -3.45 16.02
C SER A 613 -24.71 -3.37 14.89
N GLY A 614 -25.75 -4.19 14.95
CA GLY A 614 -26.86 -4.18 14.00
C GLY A 614 -27.72 -2.91 14.03
N ASP A 615 -27.56 -2.05 15.04
CA ASP A 615 -28.33 -0.80 15.15
C ASP A 615 -27.80 0.34 14.28
N GLY A 616 -26.50 0.31 13.98
CA GLY A 616 -25.81 1.43 13.35
C GLY A 616 -25.20 1.09 12.00
N ALA A 617 -23.88 1.15 11.95
CA ALA A 617 -23.11 0.94 10.74
C ALA A 617 -23.40 -0.41 10.07
N LEU A 618 -23.69 -1.43 10.87
CA LEU A 618 -23.96 -2.80 10.40
C LEU A 618 -25.46 -3.04 10.14
N TYR A 619 -26.09 -2.25 9.27
CA TYR A 619 -27.50 -2.49 8.91
C TYR A 619 -27.68 -3.39 7.66
N VAL A 620 -26.68 -4.16 7.33
CA VAL A 620 -26.72 -5.15 6.24
C VAL A 620 -27.10 -6.52 6.79
N ASP A 621 -27.76 -7.34 5.97
CA ASP A 621 -27.96 -8.75 6.30
C ASP A 621 -26.63 -9.50 6.09
N ILE A 622 -25.93 -9.77 7.20
CA ILE A 622 -24.64 -10.49 7.18
C ILE A 622 -24.80 -11.96 6.70
N HIS A 623 -26.00 -12.47 6.64
CA HIS A 623 -26.31 -13.81 6.12
C HIS A 623 -26.70 -13.81 4.63
N ASP A 624 -26.74 -12.63 3.99
CA ASP A 624 -26.97 -12.53 2.55
C ASP A 624 -25.73 -13.03 1.79
N PRO A 625 -25.81 -14.14 1.07
CA PRO A 625 -24.68 -14.67 0.30
C PRO A 625 -24.27 -13.77 -0.87
N GLU A 626 -25.13 -12.86 -1.30
CA GLU A 626 -24.83 -11.89 -2.37
C GLU A 626 -24.21 -10.61 -1.84
N TRP A 627 -24.20 -10.39 -0.52
CA TRP A 627 -23.52 -9.21 0.06
C TRP A 627 -22.03 -9.25 -0.21
N ARG A 628 -21.46 -8.08 -0.49
CA ARG A 628 -20.01 -7.87 -0.68
C ARG A 628 -19.55 -6.64 0.07
N SER A 629 -18.35 -6.72 0.64
CA SER A 629 -17.65 -5.55 1.16
C SER A 629 -17.29 -4.57 0.02
N ALA A 630 -16.86 -3.36 0.37
CA ALA A 630 -16.44 -2.37 -0.61
C ALA A 630 -15.31 -2.87 -1.55
N ASP A 631 -14.49 -3.79 -1.07
CA ASP A 631 -13.41 -4.44 -1.84
C ASP A 631 -13.79 -5.83 -2.40
N GLY A 632 -15.10 -6.17 -2.41
CA GLY A 632 -15.66 -7.30 -3.15
C GLY A 632 -15.72 -8.64 -2.42
N PHE A 633 -15.41 -8.70 -1.11
CA PHE A 633 -15.39 -9.95 -0.34
C PHE A 633 -16.74 -10.29 0.29
N THR A 634 -17.05 -11.58 0.36
CA THR A 634 -18.22 -12.05 1.12
C THR A 634 -17.97 -11.93 2.62
N PHE A 635 -19.05 -11.85 3.39
CA PHE A 635 -18.98 -11.86 4.86
C PHE A 635 -18.30 -13.12 5.39
N ASP A 636 -18.67 -14.29 4.85
CA ASP A 636 -18.07 -15.58 5.22
C ASP A 636 -16.55 -15.59 4.96
N TYR A 637 -16.11 -15.07 3.80
CA TYR A 637 -14.68 -14.98 3.51
C TYR A 637 -13.93 -14.12 4.54
N LEU A 638 -14.48 -12.95 4.89
CA LEU A 638 -13.86 -12.06 5.88
C LEU A 638 -13.76 -12.72 7.25
N ASN A 639 -14.82 -13.45 7.67
CA ASN A 639 -14.84 -14.15 8.94
C ASN A 639 -13.91 -15.37 8.96
N ASP A 640 -13.95 -16.22 7.94
CA ASP A 640 -13.17 -17.46 7.88
C ASP A 640 -11.65 -17.19 7.80
N ASN A 641 -11.26 -16.04 7.28
CA ASN A 641 -9.87 -15.60 7.19
C ASN A 641 -9.45 -14.67 8.34
N GLY A 642 -10.32 -14.42 9.31
CA GLY A 642 -9.98 -13.65 10.51
C GLY A 642 -9.84 -12.13 10.29
N TYR A 643 -10.40 -11.60 9.21
CA TYR A 643 -10.49 -10.15 8.97
C TYR A 643 -11.57 -9.49 9.81
N ILE A 644 -12.60 -10.26 10.19
CA ILE A 644 -13.63 -9.88 11.15
C ILE A 644 -13.87 -11.05 12.12
N VAL A 645 -14.47 -10.74 13.27
CA VAL A 645 -15.03 -11.71 14.21
C VAL A 645 -16.44 -11.24 14.54
N TRP A 646 -17.42 -12.11 14.48
CA TRP A 646 -18.80 -11.74 14.74
C TRP A 646 -19.58 -12.75 15.61
N ASP A 647 -20.64 -12.27 16.25
CA ASP A 647 -21.62 -13.11 16.99
C ASP A 647 -22.97 -12.38 17.06
N ASP A 648 -24.06 -13.14 17.20
CA ASP A 648 -25.39 -12.55 17.40
C ASP A 648 -25.54 -11.82 18.74
N THR A 649 -24.66 -12.13 19.70
CA THR A 649 -24.67 -11.57 21.06
C THR A 649 -23.31 -10.95 21.41
N LEU A 650 -23.33 -9.88 22.20
CA LEU A 650 -22.13 -9.25 22.69
C LEU A 650 -21.29 -10.20 23.59
N GLU A 651 -21.98 -11.02 24.43
CA GLU A 651 -21.33 -12.05 25.26
C GLU A 651 -20.64 -13.11 24.40
N GLY A 652 -21.28 -13.57 23.32
CA GLY A 652 -20.70 -14.53 22.38
C GLY A 652 -19.48 -13.95 21.65
N LEU A 653 -19.56 -12.69 21.21
CA LEU A 653 -18.45 -11.99 20.61
C LEU A 653 -17.26 -11.85 21.59
N ALA A 654 -17.52 -11.43 22.84
CA ALA A 654 -16.51 -11.36 23.89
C ALA A 654 -15.81 -12.70 24.09
N GLY A 655 -16.58 -13.81 24.09
CA GLY A 655 -16.03 -15.16 24.20
C GLY A 655 -15.12 -15.55 23.04
N LYS A 656 -15.47 -15.18 21.80
CA LYS A 656 -14.65 -15.43 20.61
C LYS A 656 -13.35 -14.59 20.60
N LEU A 657 -13.40 -13.39 21.15
CA LEU A 657 -12.25 -12.47 21.26
C LEU A 657 -11.41 -12.71 22.53
N GLU A 658 -11.78 -13.67 23.37
CA GLU A 658 -11.14 -13.97 24.65
C GLU A 658 -11.14 -12.76 25.63
N MET A 659 -12.18 -11.91 25.54
CA MET A 659 -12.41 -10.75 26.40
C MET A 659 -13.33 -11.11 27.59
N ASP A 660 -13.22 -10.34 28.69
CA ASP A 660 -14.21 -10.42 29.78
C ASP A 660 -15.56 -9.83 29.32
N PRO A 661 -16.66 -10.63 29.26
CA PRO A 661 -17.94 -10.14 28.79
C PRO A 661 -18.49 -8.97 29.61
N ALA A 662 -18.22 -8.94 30.93
CA ALA A 662 -18.68 -7.87 31.79
C ALA A 662 -17.99 -6.55 31.52
N THR A 663 -16.69 -6.59 31.21
CA THR A 663 -15.93 -5.40 30.80
C THR A 663 -16.44 -4.87 29.46
N LEU A 664 -16.60 -5.73 28.46
CA LEU A 664 -17.09 -5.33 27.14
C LEU A 664 -18.51 -4.74 27.23
N GLN A 665 -19.42 -5.35 28.03
CA GLN A 665 -20.75 -4.82 28.25
C GLN A 665 -20.70 -3.43 28.91
N ALA A 666 -19.87 -3.24 29.93
CA ALA A 666 -19.74 -1.95 30.61
C ALA A 666 -19.21 -0.86 29.66
N THR A 667 -18.31 -1.23 28.74
CA THR A 667 -17.80 -0.31 27.70
C THR A 667 -18.92 0.14 26.75
N VAL A 668 -19.76 -0.78 26.29
CA VAL A 668 -20.90 -0.48 25.42
C VAL A 668 -21.94 0.35 26.18
N ASP A 669 -22.25 0.02 27.43
CA ASP A 669 -23.19 0.77 28.26
C ASP A 669 -22.70 2.23 28.44
N ALA A 670 -21.43 2.44 28.75
CA ALA A 670 -20.86 3.78 28.90
C ALA A 670 -20.90 4.58 27.58
N PHE A 671 -20.66 3.94 26.44
CA PHE A 671 -20.85 4.60 25.14
C PHE A 671 -22.32 4.98 24.91
N ASN A 672 -23.26 4.11 25.21
CA ASN A 672 -24.69 4.37 25.06
C ASN A 672 -25.16 5.52 25.95
N GLU A 673 -24.62 5.66 27.17
CA GLU A 673 -24.83 6.82 28.04
C GLU A 673 -24.24 8.11 27.42
N ALA A 674 -23.08 8.01 26.76
CA ALA A 674 -22.46 9.12 26.06
C ALA A 674 -23.30 9.60 24.87
N VAL A 675 -23.92 8.68 24.11
CA VAL A 675 -24.89 9.02 23.04
C VAL A 675 -26.06 9.84 23.58
N GLU A 676 -26.60 9.50 24.77
CA GLU A 676 -27.72 10.23 25.40
C GLU A 676 -27.28 11.61 25.91
N SER A 677 -26.08 11.73 26.46
CA SER A 677 -25.56 12.98 27.03
C SER A 677 -24.89 13.90 26.00
N GLY A 678 -24.51 13.38 24.84
CA GLY A 678 -23.76 14.10 23.82
C GLY A 678 -22.30 14.38 24.21
N SER A 679 -21.73 13.64 25.18
CA SER A 679 -20.35 13.80 25.62
C SER A 679 -19.82 12.56 26.30
N ASP A 680 -18.49 12.32 26.21
CA ASP A 680 -17.78 11.26 26.89
C ASP A 680 -16.44 11.73 27.49
N GLU A 681 -15.73 10.84 28.17
CA GLU A 681 -14.42 11.12 28.77
C GLU A 681 -13.29 11.31 27.76
N PHE A 682 -13.46 10.82 26.51
CA PHE A 682 -12.46 10.91 25.44
C PHE A 682 -12.56 12.22 24.64
N GLY A 683 -13.67 12.97 24.78
CA GLY A 683 -13.93 14.20 24.04
C GLY A 683 -14.52 13.98 22.65
N ARG A 684 -15.14 12.83 22.43
CA ARG A 684 -15.85 12.51 21.18
C ARG A 684 -16.98 13.51 20.92
N THR A 685 -17.20 13.85 19.66
CA THR A 685 -18.16 14.88 19.23
C THR A 685 -19.27 14.32 18.32
N LEU A 686 -19.05 13.15 17.70
CA LEU A 686 -20.00 12.52 16.78
C LEU A 686 -20.66 11.30 17.43
N PHE A 687 -21.99 11.38 17.61
CA PHE A 687 -22.81 10.33 18.18
C PHE A 687 -24.10 10.21 17.35
N SER A 688 -24.30 9.13 16.60
CA SER A 688 -25.50 8.93 15.76
C SER A 688 -26.51 7.96 16.35
N CYS A 689 -26.04 6.85 16.93
CA CYS A 689 -26.94 5.83 17.51
C CYS A 689 -26.26 5.11 18.67
N LYS A 690 -27.11 4.48 19.49
CA LYS A 690 -26.67 3.50 20.48
C LYS A 690 -26.31 2.18 19.83
N LEU A 691 -25.50 1.40 20.51
CA LEU A 691 -25.16 0.03 20.15
C LEU A 691 -25.91 -0.90 21.12
N GLU A 692 -27.07 -1.44 20.72
CA GLU A 692 -27.96 -2.22 21.59
C GLU A 692 -28.25 -3.64 21.08
N ASN A 693 -28.31 -3.79 19.73
CA ASN A 693 -28.74 -5.06 19.11
C ASN A 693 -27.65 -5.65 18.22
N GLY A 694 -27.56 -6.98 18.25
CA GLY A 694 -26.73 -7.72 17.30
C GLY A 694 -27.31 -7.74 15.87
N PRO A 695 -26.57 -8.29 14.92
CA PRO A 695 -25.27 -8.93 15.11
C PRO A 695 -24.17 -7.95 15.51
N TRP A 696 -23.18 -8.47 16.25
CA TRP A 696 -22.01 -7.71 16.68
C TRP A 696 -20.80 -8.12 15.84
N VAL A 697 -20.09 -7.14 15.30
CA VAL A 697 -18.88 -7.38 14.49
C VAL A 697 -17.71 -6.61 15.07
N ALA A 698 -16.59 -7.28 15.23
CA ALA A 698 -15.31 -6.70 15.62
C ALA A 698 -14.31 -6.88 14.51
N THR A 699 -13.78 -5.77 13.99
CA THR A 699 -12.77 -5.76 12.93
C THR A 699 -11.39 -5.44 13.52
N PRO A 700 -10.44 -6.42 13.57
CA PRO A 700 -9.10 -6.19 14.10
C PRO A 700 -8.29 -5.26 13.18
N ARG A 701 -7.64 -4.27 13.77
CA ARG A 701 -6.85 -3.25 13.07
C ARG A 701 -5.55 -2.94 13.82
N GLN A 702 -4.60 -2.37 13.09
CA GLN A 702 -3.32 -1.87 13.61
C GLN A 702 -2.94 -0.54 12.97
N ALA A 703 -2.08 0.23 13.66
CA ALA A 703 -1.48 1.41 13.08
C ALA A 703 -0.37 1.01 12.10
N CYS A 704 -0.41 1.60 10.90
CA CYS A 704 0.55 1.35 9.82
C CYS A 704 1.10 2.65 9.27
N VAL A 705 2.33 2.67 8.76
CA VAL A 705 2.84 3.78 7.95
C VAL A 705 1.95 3.91 6.71
N HIS A 706 1.50 5.13 6.42
CA HIS A 706 0.46 5.33 5.40
C HIS A 706 0.84 6.38 4.35
N HIS A 707 1.49 7.47 4.78
CA HIS A 707 1.81 8.59 3.91
C HIS A 707 3.08 9.27 4.43
N THR A 708 3.88 9.81 3.52
CA THR A 708 5.00 10.68 3.85
C THR A 708 4.69 12.07 3.31
N MET A 709 4.66 13.09 4.21
CA MET A 709 4.34 14.47 3.82
C MET A 709 5.56 15.22 3.33
N GLY A 710 6.75 14.62 3.45
CA GLY A 710 8.00 15.15 2.96
C GLY A 710 8.41 14.60 1.60
N GLY A 711 9.15 15.40 0.85
CA GLY A 711 9.60 15.08 -0.49
C GLY A 711 10.30 16.26 -1.16
N LEU A 712 10.18 16.32 -2.49
CA LEU A 712 10.73 17.40 -3.30
C LEU A 712 10.09 18.74 -2.93
N THR A 713 10.91 19.75 -2.71
CA THR A 713 10.43 21.12 -2.52
C THR A 713 9.89 21.64 -3.85
N ILE A 714 8.63 22.10 -3.86
CA ILE A 714 7.99 22.66 -5.03
C ILE A 714 7.45 24.06 -4.74
N ASP A 715 7.16 24.82 -5.79
CA ASP A 715 6.34 26.03 -5.73
C ASP A 715 4.85 25.72 -6.03
N PRO A 716 3.91 26.68 -5.85
CA PRO A 716 2.49 26.46 -6.13
C PRO A 716 2.14 26.05 -7.58
N ALA A 717 3.06 26.18 -8.51
CA ALA A 717 2.91 25.78 -9.90
C ALA A 717 3.51 24.37 -10.19
N GLY A 718 4.07 23.71 -9.17
CA GLY A 718 4.64 22.37 -9.26
C GLY A 718 6.10 22.34 -9.73
N HIS A 719 6.78 23.49 -9.89
CA HIS A 719 8.21 23.50 -10.24
C HIS A 719 9.08 22.96 -9.09
N VAL A 720 10.04 22.12 -9.38
CA VAL A 720 10.98 21.59 -8.40
C VAL A 720 12.10 22.60 -8.15
N MET A 721 12.43 22.82 -6.88
CA MET A 721 13.43 23.79 -6.43
C MET A 721 14.81 23.15 -6.28
N ALA A 722 15.85 23.91 -6.63
CA ALA A 722 17.24 23.50 -6.44
C ALA A 722 17.69 23.64 -4.98
N ALA A 723 18.60 22.76 -4.55
CA ALA A 723 19.09 22.72 -3.16
C ALA A 723 19.97 23.91 -2.79
N ASP A 724 20.61 24.57 -3.75
CA ASP A 724 21.68 25.55 -3.54
C ASP A 724 21.22 27.02 -3.50
N GLY A 725 19.95 27.31 -3.64
CA GLY A 725 19.50 28.71 -3.60
C GLY A 725 18.03 28.96 -3.82
N GLY A 726 17.23 27.90 -3.92
CA GLY A 726 15.77 28.03 -4.03
C GLY A 726 15.28 28.53 -5.39
N GLU A 727 16.11 28.49 -6.45
CA GLU A 727 15.65 28.71 -7.82
C GLU A 727 15.04 27.42 -8.39
N LYS A 728 14.07 27.55 -9.29
CA LYS A 728 13.47 26.39 -9.96
C LYS A 728 14.46 25.72 -10.91
N ILE A 729 14.45 24.39 -10.98
CA ILE A 729 15.18 23.64 -12.00
C ILE A 729 14.37 23.69 -13.29
N GLU A 730 14.97 24.22 -14.35
CA GLU A 730 14.29 24.37 -15.65
C GLU A 730 13.88 23.00 -16.22
N GLY A 731 12.62 22.87 -16.64
CA GLY A 731 12.07 21.64 -17.19
C GLY A 731 11.82 20.52 -16.16
N LEU A 732 11.82 20.83 -14.85
CA LEU A 732 11.54 19.82 -13.82
C LEU A 732 10.35 20.23 -12.94
N TYR A 733 9.37 19.34 -12.89
CA TYR A 733 8.13 19.48 -12.12
C TYR A 733 7.91 18.25 -11.26
N ALA A 734 7.07 18.36 -10.23
CA ALA A 734 6.68 17.21 -9.42
C ALA A 734 5.22 17.35 -8.92
N ALA A 735 4.57 16.21 -8.69
CA ALA A 735 3.19 16.16 -8.24
C ALA A 735 2.88 14.89 -7.40
N GLY A 736 1.98 15.01 -6.45
CA GLY A 736 1.56 13.93 -5.55
C GLY A 736 2.55 13.69 -4.43
N GLU A 737 2.48 12.54 -3.78
CA GLU A 737 3.20 12.21 -2.54
C GLU A 737 4.74 12.27 -2.64
N VAL A 738 5.31 12.41 -3.83
CA VAL A 738 6.75 12.66 -4.01
C VAL A 738 7.17 14.06 -3.57
N THR A 739 6.21 14.98 -3.40
CA THR A 739 6.43 16.39 -3.03
C THR A 739 6.28 16.61 -1.53
N GLY A 740 6.99 17.60 -0.98
CA GLY A 740 6.86 18.04 0.40
C GLY A 740 6.27 19.45 0.51
N GLY A 741 5.92 19.87 1.75
CA GLY A 741 5.45 21.21 2.06
C GLY A 741 3.94 21.44 1.94
N ILE A 742 3.15 20.47 1.46
CA ILE A 742 1.71 20.64 1.21
C ILE A 742 0.86 20.33 2.45
N HIS A 743 1.20 19.29 3.20
CA HIS A 743 0.30 18.69 4.18
C HIS A 743 0.70 18.92 5.64
N GLY A 744 1.90 19.42 5.90
CA GLY A 744 2.43 19.64 7.25
C GLY A 744 2.57 18.34 8.04
N ALA A 745 2.44 18.44 9.38
CA ALA A 745 2.70 17.32 10.28
C ALA A 745 1.57 16.29 10.42
N ASN A 746 0.37 16.59 9.88
CA ASN A 746 -0.79 15.69 9.96
C ASN A 746 -1.77 15.98 8.81
N ARG A 747 -1.65 15.22 7.73
CA ARG A 747 -2.48 15.36 6.54
C ARG A 747 -3.94 15.01 6.83
N LEU A 748 -4.89 15.85 6.42
CA LEU A 748 -6.32 15.55 6.45
C LEU A 748 -6.66 14.37 5.53
N GLY A 749 -7.61 13.53 5.97
CA GLY A 749 -8.15 12.42 5.17
C GLY A 749 -8.74 12.95 3.87
N GLY A 750 -8.45 12.29 2.75
CA GLY A 750 -8.89 12.72 1.41
C GLY A 750 -7.92 13.66 0.68
N ASN A 751 -7.17 14.51 1.40
CA ASN A 751 -6.30 15.52 0.76
C ASN A 751 -5.19 14.92 -0.14
N ALA A 752 -4.73 13.69 0.12
CA ALA A 752 -3.75 13.06 -0.77
C ALA A 752 -4.32 12.78 -2.17
N VAL A 753 -5.60 12.45 -2.26
CA VAL A 753 -6.27 12.24 -3.55
C VAL A 753 -6.47 13.57 -4.28
N VAL A 754 -6.87 14.61 -3.56
CA VAL A 754 -6.94 15.99 -4.11
C VAL A 754 -5.58 16.44 -4.62
N ASP A 755 -4.52 16.19 -3.87
CA ASP A 755 -3.13 16.50 -4.25
C ASP A 755 -2.74 15.84 -5.58
N THR A 756 -3.03 14.55 -5.78
CA THR A 756 -2.72 13.88 -7.05
C THR A 756 -3.40 14.55 -8.24
N VAL A 757 -4.60 15.04 -8.08
CA VAL A 757 -5.36 15.70 -9.17
C VAL A 757 -4.91 17.14 -9.36
N VAL A 758 -4.87 17.91 -8.30
CA VAL A 758 -4.57 19.35 -8.36
C VAL A 758 -3.13 19.57 -8.81
N PHE A 759 -2.14 19.00 -8.12
CA PHE A 759 -0.73 19.21 -8.49
C PHE A 759 -0.34 18.45 -9.76
N GLY A 760 -0.97 17.29 -10.06
CA GLY A 760 -0.81 16.65 -11.36
C GLY A 760 -1.18 17.56 -12.52
N LYS A 761 -2.32 18.22 -12.39
CA LYS A 761 -2.79 19.21 -13.36
C LYS A 761 -1.93 20.47 -13.39
N LEU A 762 -1.62 21.06 -12.24
CA LEU A 762 -0.79 22.27 -12.14
C LEU A 762 0.61 22.06 -12.75
N ALA A 763 1.24 20.93 -12.48
CA ALA A 763 2.56 20.60 -13.05
C ALA A 763 2.50 20.50 -14.59
N ALA A 764 1.47 19.85 -15.14
CA ALA A 764 1.28 19.74 -16.58
C ALA A 764 0.96 21.09 -17.23
N ASP A 765 0.02 21.85 -16.65
CA ASP A 765 -0.39 23.16 -17.16
C ASP A 765 0.78 24.16 -17.14
N SER A 766 1.58 24.14 -16.08
CA SER A 766 2.78 24.98 -15.93
C SER A 766 3.86 24.61 -16.94
N LEU A 767 4.14 23.31 -17.11
CA LEU A 767 5.10 22.84 -18.12
C LEU A 767 4.66 23.28 -19.53
N VAL A 768 3.38 23.09 -19.86
CA VAL A 768 2.86 23.51 -21.18
C VAL A 768 2.98 25.02 -21.34
N ALA A 769 2.70 25.82 -20.32
CA ALA A 769 2.77 27.28 -20.38
C ALA A 769 4.21 27.80 -20.48
N ASP A 770 5.14 27.19 -19.76
CA ASP A 770 6.57 27.62 -19.77
C ASP A 770 7.26 27.36 -21.12
N PHE A 771 6.77 26.36 -21.90
CA PHE A 771 7.34 25.97 -23.19
C PHE A 771 6.37 26.11 -24.38
N ALA A 772 5.34 26.99 -24.25
CA ALA A 772 4.34 27.27 -25.30
C ALA A 772 4.87 28.10 -26.48
#